data_35f8650c2cad1b57eb0321ef048c74ba
#
_entry.id   35f8650c2cad1b57eb0321ef048c74ba
#
_cell.length_a   1.000
_cell.length_b   1.000
_cell.length_c   1.000
_cell.angle_alpha   90.00
_cell.angle_beta   90.00
_cell.angle_gamma   90.00
#
_symmetry.space_group_name_H-M   'P 1'
#
loop_
_entity.id
_entity.type
_entity.pdbx_description
1 polymer ?
#
loop_
_entity_poly.entity_id
_entity_poly.type
_entity_poly.pdbx_seq_one_letter_code
_entity_poly.pdbx_strand_id
1 'polypeptide(L)'
;MSEAFFWKHWDKTSKYSYLIIFALFVICVLYYLTSYIIGEDAVLNWIVVSKSQPVRVLLDTFSSGAIDFNTYANNFLISETFQGSDIKINYTAAYIFLLMLGTGATIYLSVITYLSRFWYVVGIALFALFAVNLKLEQLLLFGRSDKAALIGTFILYLPLSYYFNAFAKNASFLKRVIAFFSVTTLFVLIIYFFAEVNNPFLYLANYGIIFPIIASIAFIFMVSIEIVGAFLYFITRSNTENSKNTLTHFLLIFLIYFINLLLVYLHNRKFIEWDIYYVDEFILLLFSVIIGIWGFKHRSTLFESFLPFRFQGALIYLALGIICFGTIGYLFNTANDPLIETMEDAIIFSHLCFGFFFFIYIISNFIGLLYNNLKVYKVVYEPKRMPYFTSRLVGLIAVAALFFQSNRLAMDQAIAGYYNGIGDLYTAVDDFYVAEQYYKLGSQYGLQNHRSNYGLASLANKENDNSKALYHYQKSILKKPTIYAYVNLANIYAANGLFFDALFTLKEGLDLFPNNEEIRNNLGVLYAQTDIADSAFLFLNVKGNSRLTSNVARTNVINLLAKNRINTSVDSLMDLYGKDDYLPYQNNLLVIGNQNKQNLLNHSGHDFDIDSVLNPNTSAYVFNNAFNNLYGQDTSIISGLNRFTEHPENFVDHNNLEFVKALNLYKEGDLIKAFRLVDILQSNSSADVGYYNNMLGLWALQQRAFRSAIEFFDRAVTYDFEEAKVNLAIALLRDDSLASAKMVMEQLIEEQGPNENSVISTLMKLMDIKDIASITNLPDREKCMALWIHQRQFSFNEVLSIIRSIEQNYTKQLAIYEALDYTIQFGSDPDVQQLLDMVREMEAQGSRLVTDLYWLELKWLVKKKHFNEIEGILARISDDHRNSVKKQFYQAVVSMQNGSAGDKLETLKTLSEQDPFFEPMLVYSAELFHNELKDDLLAYNTLLNALQINPYSIELNKAYALQSLRSGLISYGERAMVNLKPMLSPRDFADFQKIYQMELTKIESENTEWQ
;
A
#
# COMPACT_ATOMS: atom_id res chain seq x y z
N MET A 1 4.14 44.01 -41.78
CA MET A 1 3.80 44.00 -40.35
C MET A 1 2.54 44.83 -39.99
N SER A 2 2.17 45.91 -40.72
CA SER A 2 0.98 46.72 -40.38
C SER A 2 -0.35 45.96 -40.52
N GLU A 3 -0.46 44.99 -41.43
CA GLU A 3 -1.69 44.22 -41.63
C GLU A 3 -1.96 43.16 -40.53
N ALA A 4 -0.91 42.69 -39.85
CA ALA A 4 -1.03 41.71 -38.81
C ALA A 4 -1.72 42.25 -37.55
N PHE A 5 -1.50 43.52 -37.27
CA PHE A 5 -2.04 44.20 -36.06
C PHE A 5 -3.20 45.13 -36.47
N PHE A 6 -4.22 44.59 -37.12
CA PHE A 6 -5.35 45.36 -37.71
C PHE A 6 -6.10 46.25 -36.70
N TRP A 7 -6.08 45.89 -35.40
CA TRP A 7 -6.70 46.62 -34.31
C TRP A 7 -5.97 47.92 -33.93
N LYS A 8 -4.74 48.14 -34.41
CA LYS A 8 -3.99 49.39 -34.11
C LYS A 8 -4.67 50.63 -34.64
N HIS A 9 -5.45 50.52 -35.68
CA HIS A 9 -6.17 51.64 -36.35
C HIS A 9 -7.60 51.83 -35.83
N TRP A 10 -7.99 51.03 -34.80
CA TRP A 10 -9.28 51.18 -34.16
C TRP A 10 -9.28 52.30 -33.11
N ASP A 11 -10.47 52.88 -32.81
CA ASP A 11 -10.65 53.79 -31.71
C ASP A 11 -10.20 53.14 -30.39
N LYS A 12 -9.78 53.96 -29.44
CA LYS A 12 -9.17 53.50 -28.16
C LYS A 12 -10.07 52.47 -27.44
N THR A 13 -11.38 52.76 -27.35
CA THR A 13 -12.35 51.91 -26.62
C THR A 13 -12.48 50.52 -27.28
N SER A 14 -12.69 50.46 -28.60
CA SER A 14 -12.80 49.19 -29.34
C SER A 14 -11.50 48.40 -29.31
N LYS A 15 -10.36 49.08 -29.36
CA LYS A 15 -9.03 48.45 -29.31
C LYS A 15 -8.80 47.77 -27.95
N TYR A 16 -9.04 48.49 -26.85
CA TYR A 16 -8.82 47.92 -25.51
C TYR A 16 -9.81 46.80 -25.25
N SER A 17 -11.09 46.91 -25.61
CA SER A 17 -12.07 45.85 -25.48
C SER A 17 -11.65 44.59 -26.23
N TYR A 18 -11.16 44.74 -27.46
CA TYR A 18 -10.63 43.62 -28.26
C TYR A 18 -9.42 42.96 -27.59
N LEU A 19 -8.47 43.77 -27.15
CA LEU A 19 -7.25 43.24 -26.50
C LEU A 19 -7.55 42.49 -25.21
N ILE A 20 -8.51 42.93 -24.40
CA ILE A 20 -8.93 42.22 -23.17
C ILE A 20 -9.55 40.87 -23.56
N ILE A 21 -10.47 40.84 -24.52
CA ILE A 21 -11.11 39.61 -24.94
C ILE A 21 -10.11 38.68 -25.65
N PHE A 22 -9.14 39.23 -26.39
CA PHE A 22 -8.05 38.44 -26.96
C PHE A 22 -7.15 37.83 -25.90
N ALA A 23 -6.87 38.54 -24.81
CA ALA A 23 -6.14 37.98 -23.69
C ALA A 23 -6.93 36.82 -23.02
N LEU A 24 -8.23 36.95 -22.82
CA LEU A 24 -9.10 35.87 -22.33
C LEU A 24 -9.09 34.66 -23.28
N PHE A 25 -9.14 34.91 -24.59
CA PHE A 25 -9.02 33.84 -25.58
C PHE A 25 -7.68 33.11 -25.47
N VAL A 26 -6.55 33.82 -25.31
CA VAL A 26 -5.24 33.21 -25.09
C VAL A 26 -5.22 32.35 -23.83
N ILE A 27 -5.84 32.81 -22.75
CA ILE A 27 -5.98 32.02 -21.52
C ILE A 27 -6.76 30.71 -21.78
N CYS A 28 -7.84 30.78 -22.58
CA CYS A 28 -8.60 29.56 -22.94
C CYS A 28 -7.77 28.62 -23.82
N VAL A 29 -6.94 29.12 -24.71
CA VAL A 29 -5.99 28.31 -25.49
C VAL A 29 -4.96 27.63 -24.61
N LEU A 30 -4.41 28.34 -23.62
CA LEU A 30 -3.47 27.75 -22.66
C LEU A 30 -4.15 26.68 -21.80
N TYR A 31 -5.36 26.92 -21.32
CA TYR A 31 -6.16 25.91 -20.63
C TYR A 31 -6.37 24.65 -21.48
N TYR A 32 -6.76 24.83 -22.73
CA TYR A 32 -6.90 23.73 -23.68
C TYR A 32 -5.59 22.94 -23.85
N LEU A 33 -4.44 23.62 -24.06
CA LEU A 33 -3.16 22.94 -24.22
C LEU A 33 -2.73 22.18 -22.97
N THR A 34 -2.92 22.75 -21.80
CA THR A 34 -2.62 22.03 -20.54
C THR A 34 -3.53 20.82 -20.35
N SER A 35 -4.82 20.94 -20.65
CA SER A 35 -5.79 19.84 -20.58
C SER A 35 -5.45 18.71 -21.55
N TYR A 36 -5.03 19.06 -22.77
CA TYR A 36 -4.59 18.10 -23.79
C TYR A 36 -3.36 17.31 -23.32
N ILE A 37 -2.38 17.97 -22.68
CA ILE A 37 -1.14 17.32 -22.19
C ILE A 37 -1.43 16.41 -20.99
N ILE A 38 -2.29 16.83 -20.05
CA ILE A 38 -2.63 16.07 -18.83
C ILE A 38 -3.46 14.82 -19.19
N GLY A 39 -4.44 14.95 -20.09
CA GLY A 39 -5.24 13.83 -20.57
C GLY A 39 -5.95 13.07 -19.45
N GLU A 40 -5.77 11.75 -19.39
CA GLU A 40 -6.43 10.85 -18.42
C GLU A 40 -5.98 11.05 -16.97
N ASP A 41 -4.77 11.57 -16.75
CA ASP A 41 -4.24 11.86 -15.42
C ASP A 41 -5.05 12.96 -14.68
N ALA A 42 -5.93 13.67 -15.40
CA ALA A 42 -6.88 14.61 -14.81
C ALA A 42 -7.97 13.93 -13.96
N VAL A 43 -8.30 12.67 -14.22
CA VAL A 43 -9.39 11.92 -13.60
C VAL A 43 -8.96 10.58 -13.00
N LEU A 44 -7.81 10.05 -13.38
CA LEU A 44 -7.24 8.81 -12.86
C LEU A 44 -5.92 9.09 -12.15
N ASN A 45 -5.69 8.44 -11.03
CA ASN A 45 -4.44 8.51 -10.29
C ASN A 45 -4.01 7.10 -9.88
N TRP A 46 -2.74 6.96 -9.55
CA TRP A 46 -2.24 5.75 -8.95
C TRP A 46 -2.58 5.66 -7.47
N ILE A 47 -3.03 4.49 -7.05
CA ILE A 47 -3.18 4.08 -5.65
C ILE A 47 -2.15 2.99 -5.41
N VAL A 48 -1.43 3.08 -4.29
CA VAL A 48 -0.53 2.02 -3.85
C VAL A 48 -1.29 1.11 -2.90
N VAL A 49 -1.32 -0.16 -3.22
CA VAL A 49 -1.92 -1.21 -2.40
C VAL A 49 -0.81 -2.01 -1.77
N SER A 50 -0.72 -1.94 -0.44
CA SER A 50 0.26 -2.67 0.35
C SER A 50 -0.35 -3.98 0.85
N LYS A 51 0.45 -5.06 0.80
CA LYS A 51 0.10 -6.38 1.35
C LYS A 51 1.18 -6.80 2.32
N SER A 52 0.79 -7.16 3.53
CA SER A 52 1.65 -7.76 4.53
C SER A 52 1.76 -9.26 4.31
N GLN A 53 2.97 -9.81 4.39
CA GLN A 53 3.26 -11.24 4.25
C GLN A 53 4.16 -11.71 5.38
N PRO A 54 3.82 -12.80 6.07
CA PRO A 54 4.69 -13.33 7.11
C PRO A 54 5.96 -13.94 6.50
N VAL A 55 7.09 -13.69 7.15
CA VAL A 55 8.37 -14.35 6.88
C VAL A 55 8.95 -14.86 8.17
N ARG A 56 9.38 -16.11 8.16
CA ARG A 56 9.93 -16.77 9.35
C ARG A 56 11.36 -16.28 9.62
N VAL A 57 11.60 -15.72 10.79
CA VAL A 57 12.91 -15.20 11.24
C VAL A 57 13.40 -16.02 12.43
N LEU A 58 14.70 -16.30 12.46
CA LEU A 58 15.36 -17.00 13.56
C LEU A 58 15.45 -16.06 14.76
N LEU A 59 14.66 -16.33 15.79
CA LEU A 59 14.62 -15.55 17.03
C LEU A 59 15.86 -15.81 17.89
N ASP A 60 16.05 -17.07 18.29
CA ASP A 60 17.16 -17.48 19.16
C ASP A 60 17.59 -18.93 18.85
N THR A 61 18.79 -19.27 19.28
CA THR A 61 19.32 -20.63 19.28
C THR A 61 19.85 -20.94 20.66
N PHE A 62 19.35 -21.98 21.27
CA PHE A 62 19.85 -22.47 22.54
C PHE A 62 20.19 -23.95 22.46
N SER A 63 21.09 -24.40 23.33
CA SER A 63 21.51 -25.80 23.38
C SER A 63 20.90 -26.49 24.59
N SER A 64 20.36 -27.66 24.41
CA SER A 64 19.99 -28.57 25.50
C SER A 64 20.76 -29.87 25.34
N GLY A 65 21.72 -30.08 26.26
CA GLY A 65 22.80 -31.07 26.05
C GLY A 65 23.63 -30.66 24.80
N ALA A 66 23.93 -31.61 23.95
CA ALA A 66 24.68 -31.41 22.72
C ALA A 66 23.77 -31.19 21.49
N ILE A 67 22.51 -30.79 21.68
CA ILE A 67 21.52 -30.54 20.63
C ILE A 67 21.12 -29.07 20.67
N ASP A 68 21.22 -28.45 19.48
CA ASP A 68 20.83 -27.06 19.31
C ASP A 68 19.37 -26.97 18.85
N PHE A 69 18.60 -26.09 19.49
CA PHE A 69 17.21 -25.79 19.17
C PHE A 69 17.12 -24.36 18.62
N ASN A 70 16.39 -24.25 17.55
CA ASN A 70 16.11 -22.97 16.92
C ASN A 70 14.69 -22.55 17.21
N THR A 71 14.52 -21.36 17.79
CA THR A 71 13.22 -20.72 17.92
C THR A 71 13.00 -19.78 16.77
N TYR A 72 11.82 -19.81 16.18
CA TYR A 72 11.45 -18.94 15.06
C TYR A 72 10.21 -18.15 15.39
N ALA A 73 10.15 -16.92 14.89
CA ALA A 73 8.93 -16.13 14.91
C ALA A 73 8.69 -15.46 13.54
N ASN A 74 7.45 -15.17 13.24
CA ASN A 74 7.11 -14.48 12.02
C ASN A 74 7.43 -12.99 12.17
N ASN A 75 8.03 -12.42 11.14
CA ASN A 75 8.07 -11.00 10.87
C ASN A 75 7.20 -10.70 9.66
N PHE A 76 6.86 -9.45 9.41
CA PHE A 76 5.92 -9.07 8.37
C PHE A 76 6.60 -8.21 7.30
N LEU A 77 6.74 -8.76 6.10
CA LEU A 77 7.23 -8.05 4.92
C LEU A 77 6.08 -7.35 4.23
N ILE A 78 6.31 -6.13 3.75
CA ILE A 78 5.35 -5.36 2.97
C ILE A 78 5.72 -5.47 1.49
N SER A 79 4.77 -5.87 0.65
CA SER A 79 4.85 -5.76 -0.80
C SER A 79 3.84 -4.75 -1.30
N GLU A 80 4.20 -3.96 -2.30
CA GLU A 80 3.39 -2.87 -2.81
C GLU A 80 3.13 -3.01 -4.29
N THR A 81 1.87 -2.86 -4.69
CA THR A 81 1.42 -2.88 -6.07
C THR A 81 0.69 -1.59 -6.40
N PHE A 82 0.79 -1.15 -7.65
CA PHE A 82 0.00 -0.05 -8.15
C PHE A 82 -1.38 -0.53 -8.59
N GLN A 83 -2.36 0.32 -8.38
CA GLN A 83 -3.72 0.16 -8.86
C GLN A 83 -4.21 1.50 -9.40
N GLY A 84 -4.88 1.49 -10.54
CA GLY A 84 -5.57 2.68 -11.05
C GLY A 84 -6.77 3.02 -10.15
N SER A 85 -6.91 4.29 -9.83
CA SER A 85 -8.02 4.76 -9.00
C SER A 85 -9.37 4.60 -9.68
N ASP A 86 -10.42 4.70 -8.88
CA ASP A 86 -11.75 5.04 -9.40
C ASP A 86 -11.72 6.39 -10.13
N ILE A 87 -12.70 6.59 -10.99
CA ILE A 87 -12.83 7.85 -11.73
C ILE A 87 -13.08 8.99 -10.74
N LYS A 88 -12.17 9.94 -10.69
CA LYS A 88 -12.32 11.18 -9.91
C LYS A 88 -13.08 12.21 -10.71
N ILE A 89 -14.12 12.77 -10.10
CA ILE A 89 -14.91 13.82 -10.74
C ILE A 89 -14.17 15.16 -10.60
N ASN A 90 -13.87 15.77 -11.74
CA ASN A 90 -13.13 17.03 -11.79
C ASN A 90 -14.06 18.25 -11.70
N TYR A 91 -14.46 18.62 -10.48
CA TYR A 91 -15.32 19.79 -10.23
C TYR A 91 -14.69 21.08 -10.76
N THR A 92 -13.38 21.24 -10.63
CA THR A 92 -12.68 22.45 -11.09
C THR A 92 -12.81 22.63 -12.59
N ALA A 93 -12.71 21.55 -13.38
CA ALA A 93 -12.91 21.60 -14.81
C ALA A 93 -14.33 22.05 -15.18
N ALA A 94 -15.36 21.59 -14.45
CA ALA A 94 -16.74 22.03 -14.67
C ALA A 94 -16.92 23.53 -14.38
N TYR A 95 -16.34 24.05 -13.29
CA TYR A 95 -16.39 25.48 -12.99
C TYR A 95 -15.67 26.34 -14.02
N ILE A 96 -14.47 25.93 -14.46
CA ILE A 96 -13.71 26.64 -15.50
C ILE A 96 -14.47 26.62 -16.82
N PHE A 97 -15.02 25.49 -17.21
CA PHE A 97 -15.82 25.34 -18.41
C PHE A 97 -17.03 26.29 -18.41
N LEU A 98 -17.81 26.31 -17.33
CA LEU A 98 -18.98 27.18 -17.20
C LEU A 98 -18.61 28.66 -17.17
N LEU A 99 -17.48 29.02 -16.56
CA LEU A 99 -16.96 30.39 -16.60
C LEU A 99 -16.61 30.83 -18.02
N MET A 100 -15.96 29.97 -18.81
CA MET A 100 -15.63 30.23 -20.20
C MET A 100 -16.88 30.31 -21.06
N LEU A 101 -17.82 29.39 -20.86
CA LEU A 101 -19.11 29.38 -21.55
C LEU A 101 -19.93 30.64 -21.25
N GLY A 102 -20.03 31.04 -19.98
CA GLY A 102 -20.72 32.28 -19.56
C GLY A 102 -20.03 33.53 -20.10
N THR A 103 -18.69 33.53 -20.15
CA THR A 103 -17.91 34.62 -20.75
C THR A 103 -18.19 34.72 -22.25
N GLY A 104 -18.13 33.61 -22.96
CA GLY A 104 -18.44 33.53 -24.41
C GLY A 104 -19.87 34.00 -24.69
N ALA A 105 -20.86 33.54 -23.92
CA ALA A 105 -22.26 33.92 -24.03
C ALA A 105 -22.47 35.42 -23.75
N THR A 106 -21.81 35.95 -22.71
CA THR A 106 -21.88 37.40 -22.38
C THR A 106 -21.32 38.27 -23.51
N ILE A 107 -20.21 37.91 -24.10
CA ILE A 107 -19.62 38.61 -25.26
C ILE A 107 -20.56 38.48 -26.46
N TYR A 108 -21.06 37.29 -26.72
CA TYR A 108 -21.99 37.02 -27.81
C TYR A 108 -23.25 37.89 -27.72
N LEU A 109 -23.93 37.87 -26.55
CA LEU A 109 -25.12 38.68 -26.30
C LEU A 109 -24.82 40.17 -26.48
N SER A 110 -23.70 40.66 -25.97
CA SER A 110 -23.29 42.04 -26.10
C SER A 110 -23.14 42.46 -27.54
N VAL A 111 -22.57 41.59 -28.39
CA VAL A 111 -22.31 41.88 -29.80
C VAL A 111 -23.58 41.82 -30.66
N ILE A 112 -24.46 40.80 -30.45
CA ILE A 112 -25.67 40.68 -31.25
C ILE A 112 -26.60 41.89 -31.09
N THR A 113 -26.56 42.58 -29.96
CA THR A 113 -27.38 43.80 -29.77
C THR A 113 -26.98 44.98 -30.70
N TYR A 114 -25.86 44.92 -31.41
CA TYR A 114 -25.48 45.91 -32.44
C TYR A 114 -26.00 45.54 -33.81
N LEU A 115 -26.47 44.32 -34.06
CA LEU A 115 -26.89 43.84 -35.36
C LEU A 115 -28.24 44.47 -35.78
N SER A 116 -28.55 44.43 -37.06
CA SER A 116 -29.86 44.83 -37.59
C SER A 116 -30.95 43.91 -36.99
N ARG A 117 -32.22 44.39 -36.96
CA ARG A 117 -33.35 43.71 -36.30
C ARG A 117 -33.49 42.25 -36.72
N PHE A 118 -33.36 41.94 -38.02
CA PHE A 118 -33.44 40.56 -38.46
C PHE A 118 -32.33 39.67 -37.88
N TRP A 119 -31.09 40.06 -38.00
CA TRP A 119 -29.93 39.31 -37.50
C TRP A 119 -29.87 39.29 -35.95
N TYR A 120 -30.40 40.35 -35.30
CA TYR A 120 -30.59 40.35 -33.84
C TYR A 120 -31.56 39.25 -33.40
N VAL A 121 -32.74 39.10 -34.12
CA VAL A 121 -33.72 38.04 -33.80
C VAL A 121 -33.12 36.67 -34.02
N VAL A 122 -32.36 36.45 -35.13
CA VAL A 122 -31.63 35.22 -35.34
C VAL A 122 -30.64 34.92 -34.21
N GLY A 123 -29.89 35.93 -33.77
CA GLY A 123 -28.94 35.79 -32.70
C GLY A 123 -29.62 35.44 -31.35
N ILE A 124 -30.76 36.08 -31.03
CA ILE A 124 -31.54 35.76 -29.85
C ILE A 124 -32.16 34.35 -29.92
N ALA A 125 -32.60 33.91 -31.12
CA ALA A 125 -33.09 32.53 -31.29
C ALA A 125 -31.98 31.50 -31.02
N LEU A 126 -30.76 31.74 -31.42
CA LEU A 126 -29.61 30.87 -31.05
C LEU A 126 -29.34 30.88 -29.56
N PHE A 127 -29.41 32.04 -28.89
CA PHE A 127 -29.32 32.12 -27.43
C PHE A 127 -30.45 31.38 -26.73
N ALA A 128 -31.68 31.44 -27.24
CA ALA A 128 -32.81 30.71 -26.68
C ALA A 128 -32.62 29.17 -26.81
N LEU A 129 -32.09 28.71 -27.94
CA LEU A 129 -31.71 27.30 -28.12
C LEU A 129 -30.62 26.88 -27.11
N PHE A 130 -29.63 27.73 -26.91
CA PHE A 130 -28.62 27.51 -25.86
C PHE A 130 -29.26 27.38 -24.48
N ALA A 131 -30.12 28.33 -24.07
CA ALA A 131 -30.78 28.32 -22.76
C ALA A 131 -31.67 27.08 -22.55
N VAL A 132 -32.38 26.62 -23.58
CA VAL A 132 -33.18 25.37 -23.54
C VAL A 132 -32.30 24.14 -23.32
N ASN A 133 -31.13 24.11 -23.95
CA ASN A 133 -30.21 22.97 -23.84
C ASN A 133 -29.47 22.94 -22.49
N LEU A 134 -29.49 23.98 -21.67
CA LEU A 134 -28.92 23.97 -20.33
C LEU A 134 -29.69 23.07 -19.37
N LYS A 135 -30.91 22.60 -19.74
CA LYS A 135 -31.73 21.68 -18.91
C LYS A 135 -31.94 22.18 -17.47
N LEU A 136 -32.28 23.46 -17.32
CA LEU A 136 -32.36 24.14 -16.02
C LEU A 136 -33.41 23.51 -15.08
N GLU A 137 -34.37 22.76 -15.63
CA GLU A 137 -35.36 21.96 -14.86
C GLU A 137 -34.67 20.88 -13.97
N GLN A 138 -33.49 20.42 -14.33
CA GLN A 138 -32.73 19.42 -13.54
C GLN A 138 -32.10 19.99 -12.28
N LEU A 139 -32.04 21.32 -12.17
CA LEU A 139 -31.47 22.00 -10.98
C LEU A 139 -32.47 22.10 -9.82
N LEU A 140 -33.73 21.77 -10.05
CA LEU A 140 -34.83 21.89 -9.07
C LEU A 140 -34.82 23.27 -8.38
N LEU A 141 -34.70 24.37 -9.15
CA LEU A 141 -34.65 25.71 -8.60
C LEU A 141 -35.97 26.03 -7.86
N PHE A 142 -35.85 26.44 -6.59
CA PHE A 142 -36.99 26.65 -5.69
C PHE A 142 -37.88 25.41 -5.51
N GLY A 143 -37.33 24.19 -5.55
CA GLY A 143 -38.07 22.94 -5.44
C GLY A 143 -38.95 22.58 -6.65
N ARG A 144 -38.74 23.25 -7.79
CA ARG A 144 -39.61 23.07 -8.97
C ARG A 144 -38.87 22.34 -10.10
N SER A 145 -39.49 21.29 -10.63
CA SER A 145 -38.97 20.51 -11.77
C SER A 145 -39.59 20.97 -13.12
N ASP A 146 -40.39 22.06 -13.13
CA ASP A 146 -41.00 22.60 -14.32
C ASP A 146 -40.04 23.57 -15.08
N LYS A 147 -40.53 24.11 -16.19
CA LYS A 147 -39.75 25.06 -17.01
C LYS A 147 -39.70 26.49 -16.44
N ALA A 148 -40.10 26.71 -15.17
CA ALA A 148 -40.08 28.05 -14.56
C ALA A 148 -38.71 28.67 -14.55
N ALA A 149 -37.65 27.87 -14.30
CA ALA A 149 -36.26 28.30 -14.35
C ALA A 149 -35.84 28.84 -15.74
N LEU A 150 -36.28 28.18 -16.80
CA LEU A 150 -36.05 28.60 -18.18
C LEU A 150 -36.77 29.93 -18.47
N ILE A 151 -38.06 30.04 -18.06
CA ILE A 151 -38.85 31.27 -18.20
C ILE A 151 -38.16 32.42 -17.45
N GLY A 152 -37.69 32.16 -16.21
CA GLY A 152 -36.91 33.16 -15.45
C GLY A 152 -35.66 33.62 -16.17
N THR A 153 -34.93 32.71 -16.81
CA THR A 153 -33.79 33.02 -17.63
C THR A 153 -34.16 33.95 -18.79
N PHE A 154 -35.26 33.67 -19.49
CA PHE A 154 -35.70 34.55 -20.57
C PHE A 154 -36.13 35.93 -20.03
N ILE A 155 -36.79 36.02 -18.89
CA ILE A 155 -37.16 37.29 -18.24
C ILE A 155 -35.91 38.10 -17.88
N LEU A 156 -34.82 37.48 -17.49
CA LEU A 156 -33.58 38.15 -17.13
C LEU A 156 -32.82 38.68 -18.36
N TYR A 157 -32.70 37.88 -19.43
CA TYR A 157 -31.83 38.22 -20.54
C TYR A 157 -32.53 38.93 -21.71
N LEU A 158 -33.79 38.54 -22.08
CA LEU A 158 -34.44 39.07 -23.29
C LEU A 158 -34.81 40.57 -23.18
N PRO A 159 -35.40 41.07 -22.10
CA PRO A 159 -35.72 42.47 -21.95
C PRO A 159 -34.46 43.37 -22.03
N LEU A 160 -33.37 42.95 -21.35
CA LEU A 160 -32.12 43.67 -21.32
C LEU A 160 -31.50 43.72 -22.75
N SER A 161 -31.53 42.59 -23.47
CA SER A 161 -30.99 42.50 -24.81
C SER A 161 -31.80 43.38 -25.78
N TYR A 162 -33.15 43.33 -25.68
CA TYR A 162 -34.01 44.15 -26.51
C TYR A 162 -33.83 45.65 -26.19
N TYR A 163 -33.68 46.02 -24.92
CA TYR A 163 -33.41 47.42 -24.53
C TYR A 163 -32.15 47.98 -25.21
N PHE A 164 -31.06 47.20 -25.26
CA PHE A 164 -29.84 47.66 -25.95
C PHE A 164 -29.98 47.68 -27.47
N ASN A 165 -30.75 46.80 -28.10
CA ASN A 165 -30.93 46.78 -29.53
C ASN A 165 -31.91 47.89 -30.01
N ALA A 166 -33.04 48.09 -29.28
CA ALA A 166 -34.13 48.99 -29.73
C ALA A 166 -33.95 50.42 -29.19
N PHE A 167 -33.59 50.63 -27.92
CA PHE A 167 -33.61 51.92 -27.24
C PHE A 167 -32.24 52.50 -26.99
N ALA A 168 -31.28 51.74 -26.50
CA ALA A 168 -29.95 52.23 -26.12
C ALA A 168 -28.87 51.92 -27.18
N LYS A 169 -29.15 52.25 -28.47
CA LYS A 169 -28.23 51.94 -29.57
C LYS A 169 -26.85 52.55 -29.45
N ASN A 170 -26.75 53.75 -28.83
CA ASN A 170 -25.50 54.49 -28.64
C ASN A 170 -24.73 54.03 -27.37
N ALA A 171 -25.22 53.05 -26.61
CA ALA A 171 -24.50 52.53 -25.47
C ALA A 171 -23.17 51.90 -25.88
N SER A 172 -22.09 52.24 -25.17
CA SER A 172 -20.76 51.69 -25.41
C SER A 172 -20.75 50.17 -25.18
N PHE A 173 -19.86 49.46 -25.86
CA PHE A 173 -19.71 48.01 -25.70
C PHE A 173 -19.44 47.62 -24.24
N LEU A 174 -18.57 48.33 -23.53
CA LEU A 174 -18.27 48.06 -22.12
C LEU A 174 -19.53 48.09 -21.23
N LYS A 175 -20.44 49.10 -21.47
CA LYS A 175 -21.70 49.15 -20.73
C LYS A 175 -22.58 47.95 -20.99
N ARG A 176 -22.64 47.43 -22.23
CA ARG A 176 -23.40 46.22 -22.57
C ARG A 176 -22.79 44.99 -21.92
N VAL A 177 -21.47 44.84 -21.99
CA VAL A 177 -20.76 43.72 -21.37
C VAL A 177 -20.96 43.72 -19.85
N ILE A 178 -20.81 44.88 -19.19
CA ILE A 178 -21.03 44.98 -17.73
C ILE A 178 -22.47 44.60 -17.38
N ALA A 179 -23.47 45.07 -18.14
CA ALA A 179 -24.86 44.76 -17.89
C ALA A 179 -25.16 43.26 -18.04
N PHE A 180 -24.71 42.63 -19.14
CA PHE A 180 -24.87 41.18 -19.33
C PHE A 180 -24.07 40.36 -18.32
N PHE A 181 -22.86 40.82 -17.99
CA PHE A 181 -22.05 40.16 -16.95
C PHE A 181 -22.74 40.21 -15.58
N SER A 182 -23.31 41.37 -15.22
CA SER A 182 -24.08 41.49 -13.96
C SER A 182 -25.29 40.57 -13.92
N VAL A 183 -26.03 40.45 -15.04
CA VAL A 183 -27.16 39.51 -15.16
C VAL A 183 -26.67 38.06 -15.09
N THR A 184 -25.58 37.73 -15.73
CA THR A 184 -24.98 36.39 -15.66
C THR A 184 -24.52 36.06 -14.24
N THR A 185 -23.90 37.03 -13.55
CA THR A 185 -23.50 36.85 -12.14
C THR A 185 -24.74 36.65 -11.25
N LEU A 186 -25.81 37.44 -11.46
CA LEU A 186 -27.09 37.25 -10.74
C LEU A 186 -27.67 35.86 -11.00
N PHE A 187 -27.65 35.41 -12.25
CA PHE A 187 -28.12 34.07 -12.64
C PHE A 187 -27.31 32.95 -11.94
N VAL A 188 -25.99 33.09 -11.89
CA VAL A 188 -25.10 32.15 -11.16
C VAL A 188 -25.40 32.17 -9.66
N LEU A 189 -25.62 33.35 -9.06
CA LEU A 189 -25.98 33.46 -7.64
C LEU A 189 -27.36 32.83 -7.36
N ILE A 190 -28.35 33.02 -8.25
CA ILE A 190 -29.66 32.35 -8.12
C ILE A 190 -29.49 30.84 -8.13
N ILE A 191 -28.69 30.27 -9.02
CA ILE A 191 -28.40 28.83 -9.06
C ILE A 191 -27.72 28.40 -7.76
N TYR A 192 -26.69 29.12 -7.31
CA TYR A 192 -25.94 28.78 -6.12
C TYR A 192 -26.80 28.72 -4.85
N PHE A 193 -27.71 29.68 -4.66
CA PHE A 193 -28.49 29.76 -3.43
C PHE A 193 -29.84 29.01 -3.46
N PHE A 194 -30.41 28.76 -4.63
CA PHE A 194 -31.78 28.26 -4.74
C PHE A 194 -31.89 26.91 -5.48
N ALA A 195 -30.78 26.31 -5.92
CA ALA A 195 -30.80 24.95 -6.43
C ALA A 195 -30.88 23.95 -5.27
N GLU A 196 -31.76 22.97 -5.34
CA GLU A 196 -31.93 21.91 -4.32
C GLU A 196 -31.12 20.65 -4.61
N VAL A 197 -30.32 20.66 -5.68
CA VAL A 197 -29.44 19.54 -6.03
C VAL A 197 -28.03 19.75 -5.46
N ASN A 198 -27.36 18.68 -5.09
CA ASN A 198 -25.96 18.71 -4.74
C ASN A 198 -25.10 19.05 -5.98
N ASN A 199 -24.17 20.02 -5.86
CA ASN A 199 -23.28 20.44 -6.95
C ASN A 199 -23.98 20.92 -8.24
N PRO A 200 -24.85 21.94 -8.19
CA PRO A 200 -25.69 22.38 -9.32
C PRO A 200 -24.90 22.76 -10.56
N PHE A 201 -23.68 23.25 -10.41
CA PHE A 201 -22.80 23.58 -11.54
C PHE A 201 -22.31 22.34 -12.29
N LEU A 202 -22.15 21.20 -11.62
CA LEU A 202 -21.83 19.95 -12.27
C LEU A 202 -23.03 19.45 -13.12
N TYR A 203 -24.24 19.58 -12.59
CA TYR A 203 -25.48 19.35 -13.38
C TYR A 203 -25.50 20.21 -14.64
N LEU A 204 -25.24 21.51 -14.49
CA LEU A 204 -25.28 22.46 -15.60
C LEU A 204 -24.20 22.16 -16.66
N ALA A 205 -23.00 21.74 -16.24
CA ALA A 205 -21.92 21.39 -17.15
C ALA A 205 -22.23 20.13 -17.97
N ASN A 206 -22.76 19.08 -17.31
CA ASN A 206 -22.99 17.79 -17.97
C ASN A 206 -24.29 17.77 -18.81
N TYR A 207 -25.41 18.24 -18.27
CA TYR A 207 -26.65 18.33 -19.04
C TYR A 207 -26.59 19.39 -20.14
N GLY A 208 -25.88 20.51 -19.91
CA GLY A 208 -25.75 21.62 -20.84
C GLY A 208 -24.71 21.47 -21.94
N ILE A 209 -23.97 20.36 -21.99
CA ILE A 209 -22.80 20.19 -22.90
C ILE A 209 -23.14 20.16 -24.39
N ILE A 210 -24.35 19.76 -24.77
CA ILE A 210 -24.76 19.53 -26.18
C ILE A 210 -24.62 20.79 -27.05
N PHE A 211 -25.11 21.94 -26.59
CA PHE A 211 -25.04 23.16 -27.37
C PHE A 211 -23.61 23.67 -27.54
N PRO A 212 -22.73 23.73 -26.54
CA PRO A 212 -21.33 24.04 -26.69
C PRO A 212 -20.59 23.14 -27.73
N ILE A 213 -20.90 21.84 -27.76
CA ILE A 213 -20.37 20.91 -28.76
C ILE A 213 -20.82 21.34 -30.19
N ILE A 214 -22.11 21.57 -30.37
CA ILE A 214 -22.65 22.01 -31.70
C ILE A 214 -22.03 23.34 -32.10
N ALA A 215 -21.91 24.31 -31.20
CA ALA A 215 -21.27 25.59 -31.46
C ALA A 215 -19.79 25.44 -31.83
N SER A 216 -19.08 24.53 -31.14
CA SER A 216 -17.67 24.23 -31.42
C SER A 216 -17.51 23.59 -32.80
N ILE A 217 -18.35 22.61 -33.17
CA ILE A 217 -18.36 22.00 -34.51
C ILE A 217 -18.62 23.04 -35.60
N ALA A 218 -19.59 23.93 -35.40
CA ALA A 218 -19.88 25.02 -36.32
C ALA A 218 -18.66 25.96 -36.48
N PHE A 219 -17.97 26.28 -35.39
CA PHE A 219 -16.74 27.06 -35.40
C PHE A 219 -15.61 26.36 -36.14
N ILE A 220 -15.39 25.03 -35.84
CA ILE A 220 -14.40 24.18 -36.53
C ILE A 220 -14.66 24.21 -38.06
N PHE A 221 -15.91 24.04 -38.48
CA PHE A 221 -16.28 24.12 -39.89
C PHE A 221 -15.96 25.49 -40.49
N MET A 222 -16.11 26.56 -39.73
CA MET A 222 -15.78 27.91 -40.17
C MET A 222 -14.29 28.10 -40.43
N VAL A 223 -13.40 27.54 -39.57
CA VAL A 223 -11.95 27.75 -39.65
C VAL A 223 -11.19 26.69 -40.45
N SER A 224 -11.84 25.60 -40.85
CA SER A 224 -11.21 24.45 -41.54
C SER A 224 -10.48 24.75 -42.86
N ILE A 225 -10.78 25.87 -43.54
CA ILE A 225 -10.10 26.26 -44.77
C ILE A 225 -8.88 27.14 -44.56
N GLU A 226 -8.64 27.60 -43.34
CA GLU A 226 -7.69 28.67 -43.06
C GLU A 226 -6.24 28.28 -43.29
N ILE A 227 -5.89 27.01 -43.05
CA ILE A 227 -4.55 26.47 -43.33
C ILE A 227 -4.26 26.57 -44.85
N VAL A 228 -5.21 26.17 -45.70
CA VAL A 228 -5.07 26.25 -47.16
C VAL A 228 -4.99 27.72 -47.61
N GLY A 229 -5.80 28.60 -47.00
CA GLY A 229 -5.74 30.05 -47.22
C GLY A 229 -4.38 30.66 -46.84
N ALA A 230 -3.80 30.18 -45.73
CA ALA A 230 -2.48 30.60 -45.27
C ALA A 230 -1.37 30.15 -46.22
N PHE A 231 -1.41 28.93 -46.74
CA PHE A 231 -0.46 28.45 -47.74
C PHE A 231 -0.50 29.34 -48.99
N LEU A 232 -1.70 29.63 -49.49
CA LEU A 232 -1.88 30.54 -50.60
C LEU A 232 -1.28 31.92 -50.30
N TYR A 233 -1.57 32.48 -49.12
CA TYR A 233 -1.07 33.79 -48.71
C TYR A 233 0.46 33.80 -48.63
N PHE A 234 1.09 32.88 -47.93
CA PHE A 234 2.55 32.88 -47.76
C PHE A 234 3.28 32.68 -49.10
N ILE A 235 2.83 31.73 -49.94
CA ILE A 235 3.44 31.43 -51.21
C ILE A 235 3.30 32.62 -52.19
N THR A 236 2.11 33.20 -52.29
CA THR A 236 1.88 34.29 -53.24
C THR A 236 2.40 35.64 -52.76
N ARG A 237 2.65 35.84 -51.46
CA ARG A 237 3.23 37.05 -50.89
C ARG A 237 4.75 37.07 -50.96
N SER A 238 5.42 35.94 -50.78
CA SER A 238 6.89 35.82 -50.74
C SER A 238 7.54 35.95 -52.12
N ASN A 239 6.73 35.86 -53.21
CA ASN A 239 7.25 35.93 -54.56
C ASN A 239 7.77 37.32 -54.91
N THR A 240 9.07 37.39 -55.14
CA THR A 240 9.73 38.50 -55.87
C THR A 240 9.58 38.30 -57.33
N GLU A 241 9.74 39.36 -58.14
CA GLU A 241 9.53 39.34 -59.62
C GLU A 241 10.30 38.23 -60.38
N ASN A 242 11.27 37.56 -59.72
CA ASN A 242 12.09 36.47 -60.27
C ASN A 242 11.72 35.06 -59.85
N SER A 243 10.74 34.84 -58.96
CA SER A 243 10.37 33.52 -58.50
C SER A 243 9.45 32.81 -59.45
N LYS A 244 9.96 31.78 -60.11
CA LYS A 244 9.22 30.87 -60.98
C LYS A 244 8.71 29.71 -60.15
N ASN A 245 7.43 29.28 -60.27
CA ASN A 245 6.83 28.04 -59.73
C ASN A 245 5.87 28.20 -58.58
N THR A 246 5.17 29.34 -58.41
CA THR A 246 4.12 29.54 -57.38
C THR A 246 3.06 28.43 -57.36
N LEU A 247 2.61 28.01 -58.55
CA LEU A 247 1.61 26.92 -58.66
C LEU A 247 2.19 25.61 -58.15
N THR A 248 3.40 25.24 -58.56
CA THR A 248 4.04 23.99 -58.16
C THR A 248 4.23 23.93 -56.61
N HIS A 249 4.72 25.02 -56.02
CA HIS A 249 4.88 25.10 -54.56
C HIS A 249 3.53 24.98 -53.81
N PHE A 250 2.50 25.62 -54.32
CA PHE A 250 1.16 25.54 -53.74
C PHE A 250 0.59 24.11 -53.82
N LEU A 251 0.72 23.46 -54.96
CA LEU A 251 0.29 22.07 -55.16
C LEU A 251 1.04 21.11 -54.22
N LEU A 252 2.36 21.27 -54.12
CA LEU A 252 3.20 20.39 -53.30
C LEU A 252 2.88 20.54 -51.81
N ILE A 253 2.77 21.76 -51.29
CA ILE A 253 2.45 22.00 -49.86
C ILE A 253 1.04 21.54 -49.54
N PHE A 254 0.08 21.78 -50.44
CA PHE A 254 -1.28 21.28 -50.30
C PHE A 254 -1.30 19.74 -50.27
N LEU A 255 -0.54 19.08 -51.13
CA LEU A 255 -0.46 17.62 -51.20
C LEU A 255 0.09 17.03 -49.91
N ILE A 256 1.16 17.61 -49.34
CA ILE A 256 1.72 17.19 -48.04
C ILE A 256 0.68 17.34 -46.93
N TYR A 257 -0.01 18.47 -46.89
CA TYR A 257 -1.09 18.71 -45.92
C TYR A 257 -2.24 17.71 -46.07
N PHE A 258 -2.65 17.44 -47.30
CA PHE A 258 -3.74 16.54 -47.62
C PHE A 258 -3.38 15.08 -47.29
N ILE A 259 -2.14 14.67 -47.56
CA ILE A 259 -1.62 13.35 -47.18
C ILE A 259 -1.62 13.23 -45.66
N ASN A 260 -1.16 14.25 -44.92
CA ASN A 260 -1.24 14.21 -43.45
C ASN A 260 -2.67 13.99 -42.94
N LEU A 261 -3.65 14.72 -43.45
CA LEU A 261 -5.05 14.56 -43.08
C LEU A 261 -5.59 13.17 -43.46
N LEU A 262 -5.18 12.63 -44.59
CA LEU A 262 -5.58 11.28 -45.00
C LEU A 262 -4.96 10.22 -44.09
N LEU A 263 -3.70 10.37 -43.70
CA LEU A 263 -3.04 9.46 -42.75
C LEU A 263 -3.71 9.50 -41.36
N VAL A 264 -4.02 10.68 -40.83
CA VAL A 264 -4.79 10.84 -39.57
C VAL A 264 -6.15 10.16 -39.68
N TYR A 265 -6.88 10.38 -40.79
CA TYR A 265 -8.17 9.71 -41.04
C TYR A 265 -8.06 8.17 -41.04
N LEU A 266 -7.08 7.64 -41.79
CA LEU A 266 -6.87 6.20 -41.92
C LEU A 266 -6.42 5.57 -40.57
N HIS A 267 -5.58 6.27 -39.83
CA HIS A 267 -5.13 5.85 -38.50
C HIS A 267 -6.30 5.82 -37.49
N ASN A 268 -7.08 6.89 -37.37
CA ASN A 268 -8.24 6.97 -36.46
C ASN A 268 -9.33 5.93 -36.83
N ARG A 269 -9.42 5.53 -38.09
CA ARG A 269 -10.32 4.45 -38.56
C ARG A 269 -9.71 3.05 -38.43
N LYS A 270 -8.47 2.92 -37.91
CA LYS A 270 -7.72 1.66 -37.80
C LYS A 270 -7.57 0.90 -39.14
N PHE A 271 -7.54 1.63 -40.28
CA PHE A 271 -7.17 1.06 -41.57
C PHE A 271 -5.66 0.84 -41.69
N ILE A 272 -4.88 1.62 -40.93
CA ILE A 272 -3.42 1.57 -40.90
C ILE A 272 -3.00 1.52 -39.41
N GLU A 273 -2.20 0.51 -39.04
CA GLU A 273 -1.66 0.32 -37.71
C GLU A 273 -0.17 0.74 -37.61
N TRP A 274 0.34 1.44 -38.64
CA TRP A 274 1.75 1.84 -38.72
C TRP A 274 2.05 3.01 -37.77
N ASP A 275 3.18 2.95 -37.09
CA ASP A 275 3.74 4.07 -36.32
C ASP A 275 4.30 5.13 -37.26
N ILE A 276 3.45 5.97 -37.82
CA ILE A 276 3.82 7.05 -38.73
C ILE A 276 3.69 8.37 -37.97
N TYR A 277 4.71 9.22 -38.11
CA TYR A 277 4.63 10.59 -37.60
C TYR A 277 3.66 11.42 -38.44
N TYR A 278 2.61 11.92 -37.83
CA TYR A 278 1.67 12.87 -38.42
C TYR A 278 1.42 14.05 -37.49
N VAL A 279 0.92 15.15 -38.00
CA VAL A 279 0.48 16.28 -37.18
C VAL A 279 -0.92 15.99 -36.66
N ASP A 280 -1.04 15.93 -35.33
CA ASP A 280 -2.29 15.68 -34.63
C ASP A 280 -3.40 16.68 -35.01
N GLU A 281 -4.65 16.23 -35.08
CA GLU A 281 -5.82 17.02 -35.48
C GLU A 281 -6.11 18.19 -34.55
N PHE A 282 -5.89 18.05 -33.22
CA PHE A 282 -6.11 19.15 -32.29
C PHE A 282 -5.05 20.24 -32.43
N ILE A 283 -3.82 19.89 -32.82
CA ILE A 283 -2.77 20.83 -33.18
C ILE A 283 -3.12 21.55 -34.50
N LEU A 284 -3.67 20.82 -35.47
CA LEU A 284 -4.15 21.42 -36.73
C LEU A 284 -5.29 22.42 -36.49
N LEU A 285 -6.23 22.08 -35.58
CA LEU A 285 -7.30 22.99 -35.16
C LEU A 285 -6.72 24.27 -34.57
N LEU A 286 -5.75 24.14 -33.65
CA LEU A 286 -5.10 25.28 -33.00
C LEU A 286 -4.50 26.22 -34.04
N PHE A 287 -3.75 25.69 -35.04
CA PHE A 287 -3.21 26.50 -36.16
C PHE A 287 -4.31 27.14 -37.00
N SER A 288 -5.37 26.38 -37.33
CA SER A 288 -6.51 26.90 -38.11
C SER A 288 -7.18 28.07 -37.40
N VAL A 289 -7.37 27.98 -36.07
CA VAL A 289 -8.02 29.04 -35.29
C VAL A 289 -7.11 30.26 -35.12
N ILE A 290 -5.82 30.07 -34.83
CA ILE A 290 -4.88 31.19 -34.72
C ILE A 290 -4.79 31.97 -36.04
N ILE A 291 -4.66 31.27 -37.17
CA ILE A 291 -4.57 31.89 -38.47
C ILE A 291 -5.94 32.46 -38.91
N GLY A 292 -7.00 31.80 -38.48
CA GLY A 292 -8.36 32.06 -38.92
C GLY A 292 -8.88 33.47 -38.62
N ILE A 293 -8.35 34.17 -37.60
CA ILE A 293 -8.76 35.55 -37.29
C ILE A 293 -8.39 36.50 -38.47
N TRP A 294 -7.23 36.29 -39.10
CA TRP A 294 -6.81 37.05 -40.29
C TRP A 294 -7.57 36.62 -41.52
N GLY A 295 -7.80 35.32 -41.72
CA GLY A 295 -8.61 34.78 -42.79
C GLY A 295 -10.04 35.27 -42.69
N PHE A 296 -10.65 35.29 -41.52
CA PHE A 296 -11.99 35.82 -41.31
C PHE A 296 -12.07 37.32 -41.65
N LYS A 297 -11.06 38.12 -41.24
CA LYS A 297 -10.93 39.50 -41.65
C LYS A 297 -10.85 39.64 -43.16
N HIS A 298 -10.06 38.81 -43.81
CA HIS A 298 -9.83 38.89 -45.27
C HIS A 298 -11.10 38.57 -46.08
N ARG A 299 -12.00 37.75 -45.51
CA ARG A 299 -13.33 37.43 -46.06
C ARG A 299 -14.43 38.43 -45.68
N SER A 300 -14.13 39.45 -44.92
CA SER A 300 -15.14 40.36 -44.37
C SER A 300 -16.05 40.99 -45.44
N THR A 301 -15.53 41.20 -46.63
CA THR A 301 -16.32 41.71 -47.77
C THR A 301 -17.55 40.87 -48.11
N LEU A 302 -17.52 39.55 -47.80
CA LEU A 302 -18.64 38.63 -48.06
C LEU A 302 -19.80 38.79 -47.08
N PHE A 303 -19.55 39.31 -45.91
CA PHE A 303 -20.54 39.36 -44.79
C PHE A 303 -20.60 40.76 -44.14
N GLU A 304 -19.89 41.76 -44.63
CA GLU A 304 -19.84 43.13 -44.09
C GLU A 304 -21.25 43.76 -43.95
N SER A 305 -22.18 43.37 -44.81
CA SER A 305 -23.56 43.88 -44.84
C SER A 305 -24.38 43.52 -43.57
N PHE A 306 -24.11 42.41 -42.95
CA PHE A 306 -24.85 41.96 -41.74
C PHE A 306 -23.99 41.83 -40.50
N LEU A 307 -22.68 41.52 -40.63
CA LEU A 307 -21.74 41.37 -39.53
C LEU A 307 -20.43 42.12 -39.89
N PRO A 308 -20.34 43.42 -39.63
CA PRO A 308 -19.11 44.16 -39.89
C PRO A 308 -17.93 43.58 -39.13
N PHE A 309 -16.82 43.26 -39.84
CA PHE A 309 -15.67 42.68 -39.17
C PHE A 309 -15.08 43.59 -38.11
N ARG A 310 -14.97 44.88 -38.45
CA ARG A 310 -14.44 45.86 -37.50
C ARG A 310 -15.30 45.86 -36.24
N PHE A 311 -14.71 45.31 -35.19
CA PHE A 311 -15.23 45.15 -33.83
C PHE A 311 -16.23 43.97 -33.68
N GLN A 312 -17.42 43.96 -34.28
CA GLN A 312 -18.47 42.96 -34.04
C GLN A 312 -18.02 41.56 -34.51
N GLY A 313 -17.56 41.41 -35.74
CA GLY A 313 -17.14 40.13 -36.27
C GLY A 313 -15.93 39.57 -35.56
N ALA A 314 -14.94 40.46 -35.25
CA ALA A 314 -13.76 40.03 -34.54
C ALA A 314 -14.08 39.50 -33.11
N LEU A 315 -15.03 40.15 -32.42
CA LEU A 315 -15.43 39.73 -31.09
C LEU A 315 -16.26 38.44 -31.10
N ILE A 316 -17.16 38.24 -32.09
CA ILE A 316 -17.88 36.95 -32.23
C ILE A 316 -16.90 35.82 -32.53
N TYR A 317 -15.87 36.04 -33.34
CA TYR A 317 -14.84 35.06 -33.62
C TYR A 317 -14.14 34.62 -32.33
N LEU A 318 -13.72 35.58 -31.49
CA LEU A 318 -13.08 35.29 -30.21
C LEU A 318 -14.03 34.61 -29.22
N ALA A 319 -15.29 35.01 -29.15
CA ALA A 319 -16.30 34.39 -28.31
C ALA A 319 -16.53 32.92 -28.67
N LEU A 320 -16.66 32.61 -29.97
CA LEU A 320 -16.80 31.24 -30.45
C LEU A 320 -15.52 30.43 -30.19
N GLY A 321 -14.34 31.04 -30.34
CA GLY A 321 -13.07 30.42 -30.02
C GLY A 321 -12.93 30.09 -28.51
N ILE A 322 -13.38 30.99 -27.65
CA ILE A 322 -13.44 30.77 -26.17
C ILE A 322 -14.36 29.57 -25.85
N ILE A 323 -15.57 29.53 -26.47
CA ILE A 323 -16.51 28.42 -26.29
C ILE A 323 -15.88 27.11 -26.79
N CYS A 324 -15.27 27.11 -28.00
CA CYS A 324 -14.67 25.92 -28.58
C CYS A 324 -13.53 25.35 -27.72
N PHE A 325 -12.53 26.17 -27.40
CA PHE A 325 -11.39 25.70 -26.61
C PHE A 325 -11.78 25.41 -25.14
N GLY A 326 -12.74 26.14 -24.59
CA GLY A 326 -13.30 25.83 -23.28
C GLY A 326 -14.01 24.48 -23.26
N THR A 327 -14.78 24.16 -24.32
CA THR A 327 -15.46 22.86 -24.46
C THR A 327 -14.45 21.75 -24.62
N ILE A 328 -13.52 21.83 -25.59
CA ILE A 328 -12.52 20.77 -25.83
C ILE A 328 -11.64 20.58 -24.57
N GLY A 329 -11.21 21.65 -23.90
CA GLY A 329 -10.47 21.57 -22.66
C GLY A 329 -11.24 20.86 -21.53
N TYR A 330 -12.55 21.08 -21.45
CA TYR A 330 -13.41 20.35 -20.50
C TYR A 330 -13.47 18.85 -20.83
N LEU A 331 -13.59 18.47 -22.13
CA LEU A 331 -13.63 17.07 -22.54
C LEU A 331 -12.34 16.34 -22.18
N PHE A 332 -11.17 16.96 -22.35
CA PHE A 332 -9.89 16.39 -21.94
C PHE A 332 -9.77 16.26 -20.42
N ASN A 333 -10.15 17.30 -19.66
CA ASN A 333 -10.10 17.27 -18.19
C ASN A 333 -11.12 16.34 -17.54
N THR A 334 -12.10 15.83 -18.27
CA THR A 334 -13.02 14.79 -17.83
C THR A 334 -12.70 13.43 -18.45
N ALA A 335 -11.67 13.35 -19.29
CA ALA A 335 -11.29 12.16 -20.07
C ALA A 335 -12.49 11.48 -20.73
N ASN A 336 -13.38 12.29 -21.32
CA ASN A 336 -14.58 11.79 -21.99
C ASN A 336 -14.24 11.42 -23.44
N ASP A 337 -13.59 10.25 -23.59
CA ASP A 337 -13.07 9.77 -24.88
C ASP A 337 -14.12 9.78 -26.02
N PRO A 338 -15.41 9.38 -25.86
CA PRO A 338 -16.34 9.43 -26.96
C PRO A 338 -16.64 10.85 -27.45
N LEU A 339 -16.69 11.85 -26.57
CA LEU A 339 -16.85 13.25 -26.99
C LEU A 339 -15.57 13.81 -27.61
N ILE A 340 -14.40 13.41 -27.13
CA ILE A 340 -13.11 13.77 -27.75
C ILE A 340 -13.08 13.23 -29.20
N GLU A 341 -13.40 11.94 -29.40
CA GLU A 341 -13.49 11.33 -30.74
C GLU A 341 -14.51 12.04 -31.66
N THR A 342 -15.64 12.50 -31.10
CA THR A 342 -16.62 13.30 -31.85
C THR A 342 -15.97 14.61 -32.37
N MET A 343 -15.15 15.25 -31.55
CA MET A 343 -14.43 16.48 -31.97
C MET A 343 -13.30 16.18 -32.96
N GLU A 344 -12.57 15.08 -32.79
CA GLU A 344 -11.59 14.56 -33.73
C GLU A 344 -12.22 14.36 -35.11
N ASP A 345 -13.32 13.62 -35.20
CA ASP A 345 -14.07 13.40 -36.44
C ASP A 345 -14.51 14.73 -37.08
N ALA A 346 -15.02 15.67 -36.27
CA ALA A 346 -15.43 16.98 -36.78
C ALA A 346 -14.26 17.76 -37.37
N ILE A 347 -13.09 17.74 -36.74
CA ILE A 347 -11.87 18.38 -37.21
C ILE A 347 -11.40 17.71 -38.52
N ILE A 348 -11.23 16.38 -38.52
CA ILE A 348 -10.71 15.63 -39.65
C ILE A 348 -11.64 15.79 -40.89
N PHE A 349 -12.94 15.53 -40.72
CA PHE A 349 -13.89 15.61 -41.85
C PHE A 349 -13.98 17.03 -42.42
N SER A 350 -13.98 18.05 -41.53
CA SER A 350 -14.05 19.41 -41.98
C SER A 350 -12.79 19.85 -42.76
N HIS A 351 -11.60 19.53 -42.23
CA HIS A 351 -10.34 19.91 -42.89
C HIS A 351 -10.13 19.13 -44.18
N LEU A 352 -10.47 17.82 -44.24
CA LEU A 352 -10.46 17.06 -45.47
C LEU A 352 -11.41 17.67 -46.52
N CYS A 353 -12.70 17.78 -46.18
CA CYS A 353 -13.71 18.16 -47.17
C CYS A 353 -13.65 19.65 -47.52
N PHE A 354 -13.76 20.55 -46.51
CA PHE A 354 -13.73 21.97 -46.81
C PHE A 354 -12.36 22.43 -47.34
N GLY A 355 -11.25 21.87 -46.80
CA GLY A 355 -9.91 22.16 -47.28
C GLY A 355 -9.71 21.74 -48.75
N PHE A 356 -10.15 20.53 -49.08
CA PHE A 356 -10.08 20.03 -50.48
C PHE A 356 -10.94 20.84 -51.45
N PHE A 357 -12.21 21.10 -51.10
CA PHE A 357 -13.06 21.88 -51.99
C PHE A 357 -12.67 23.35 -52.06
N PHE A 358 -12.04 23.90 -51.05
CA PHE A 358 -11.43 25.21 -51.11
C PHE A 358 -10.19 25.23 -52.02
N PHE A 359 -9.38 24.18 -51.96
CA PHE A 359 -8.28 24.00 -52.91
C PHE A 359 -8.81 23.94 -54.38
N ILE A 360 -9.84 23.13 -54.66
CA ILE A 360 -10.49 23.08 -55.95
C ILE A 360 -11.00 24.45 -56.39
N TYR A 361 -11.61 25.19 -55.46
CA TYR A 361 -12.08 26.55 -55.70
C TYR A 361 -10.92 27.48 -56.13
N ILE A 362 -9.76 27.39 -55.42
CA ILE A 362 -8.58 28.21 -55.80
C ILE A 362 -8.07 27.83 -57.18
N ILE A 363 -7.92 26.55 -57.45
CA ILE A 363 -7.43 26.07 -58.75
C ILE A 363 -8.40 26.46 -59.85
N SER A 364 -9.69 26.19 -59.72
CA SER A 364 -10.70 26.50 -60.76
C SER A 364 -10.77 27.97 -61.11
N ASN A 365 -10.61 28.89 -60.13
CA ASN A 365 -10.73 30.32 -60.36
C ASN A 365 -9.40 31.00 -60.68
N PHE A 366 -8.26 30.49 -60.22
CA PHE A 366 -7.04 31.29 -60.10
C PHE A 366 -5.79 30.57 -60.64
N ILE A 367 -5.93 29.40 -61.33
CA ILE A 367 -4.79 28.61 -61.82
C ILE A 367 -3.92 29.44 -62.76
N GLY A 368 -4.52 30.26 -63.70
CA GLY A 368 -3.77 31.13 -64.62
C GLY A 368 -3.01 32.24 -63.88
N LEU A 369 -3.56 32.77 -62.79
CA LEU A 369 -2.89 33.78 -61.95
C LEU A 369 -1.72 33.17 -61.13
N LEU A 370 -1.90 31.96 -60.64
CA LEU A 370 -0.84 31.19 -59.94
C LEU A 370 0.30 30.82 -60.89
N TYR A 371 -0.02 30.40 -62.10
CA TYR A 371 0.95 30.09 -63.18
C TYR A 371 1.81 31.29 -63.52
N ASN A 372 1.17 32.48 -63.60
CA ASN A 372 1.84 33.75 -63.87
C ASN A 372 2.45 34.41 -62.62
N ASN A 373 2.55 33.70 -61.48
CA ASN A 373 3.14 34.18 -60.23
C ASN A 373 2.50 35.47 -59.67
N LEU A 374 1.20 35.70 -59.89
CA LEU A 374 0.49 36.86 -59.45
C LEU A 374 -0.01 36.70 -58.00
N LYS A 375 -0.26 37.80 -57.29
CA LYS A 375 -0.64 37.85 -55.90
C LYS A 375 -2.13 37.46 -55.68
N VAL A 376 -2.45 36.18 -55.87
CA VAL A 376 -3.79 35.61 -55.78
C VAL A 376 -4.48 35.86 -54.46
N TYR A 377 -3.73 35.95 -53.31
CA TYR A 377 -4.31 36.22 -52.02
C TYR A 377 -5.15 37.50 -51.93
N LYS A 378 -4.93 38.46 -52.85
CA LYS A 378 -5.70 39.73 -52.89
C LYS A 378 -7.10 39.58 -53.48
N VAL A 379 -7.28 38.63 -54.41
CA VAL A 379 -8.51 38.44 -55.18
C VAL A 379 -9.18 37.08 -54.92
N VAL A 380 -8.70 36.33 -53.93
CA VAL A 380 -9.15 34.96 -53.67
C VAL A 380 -10.66 34.88 -53.38
N TYR A 381 -11.28 35.92 -52.88
CA TYR A 381 -12.72 35.99 -52.59
C TYR A 381 -13.53 36.76 -53.68
N GLU A 382 -12.93 37.05 -54.81
CA GLU A 382 -13.57 37.62 -55.99
C GLU A 382 -13.55 36.60 -57.14
N PRO A 383 -14.40 35.55 -57.07
CA PRO A 383 -14.31 34.42 -57.99
C PRO A 383 -14.79 34.80 -59.40
N LYS A 384 -14.14 34.23 -60.44
CA LYS A 384 -14.50 34.42 -61.84
C LYS A 384 -15.39 33.30 -62.40
N ARG A 385 -15.22 32.05 -61.89
CA ARG A 385 -15.89 30.83 -62.40
C ARG A 385 -16.78 30.18 -61.41
N MET A 386 -16.24 29.79 -60.27
CA MET A 386 -16.93 29.06 -59.22
C MET A 386 -17.16 29.98 -58.00
N PRO A 387 -18.43 30.23 -57.56
CA PRO A 387 -18.71 31.06 -56.40
C PRO A 387 -18.11 30.46 -55.12
N TYR A 388 -17.67 31.33 -54.21
CA TYR A 388 -17.12 30.86 -52.93
C TYR A 388 -18.14 30.02 -52.13
N PHE A 389 -19.41 30.48 -52.11
CA PHE A 389 -20.48 29.78 -51.43
C PHE A 389 -20.68 28.33 -51.94
N THR A 390 -20.55 28.10 -53.28
CA THR A 390 -20.67 26.78 -53.87
C THR A 390 -19.61 25.83 -53.34
N SER A 391 -18.35 26.28 -53.17
CA SER A 391 -17.28 25.44 -52.60
C SER A 391 -17.57 25.06 -51.13
N ARG A 392 -18.16 25.97 -50.36
CA ARG A 392 -18.58 25.69 -48.98
C ARG A 392 -19.74 24.71 -48.90
N LEU A 393 -20.74 24.85 -49.77
CA LEU A 393 -21.89 23.95 -49.83
C LEU A 393 -21.49 22.53 -50.25
N VAL A 394 -20.63 22.41 -51.25
CA VAL A 394 -20.11 21.09 -51.69
C VAL A 394 -19.25 20.47 -50.60
N GLY A 395 -18.42 21.25 -49.92
CA GLY A 395 -17.68 20.81 -48.76
C GLY A 395 -18.58 20.28 -47.62
N LEU A 396 -19.68 20.98 -47.35
CA LEU A 396 -20.67 20.55 -46.34
C LEU A 396 -21.36 19.23 -46.75
N ILE A 397 -21.73 19.09 -48.04
CA ILE A 397 -22.31 17.85 -48.55
C ILE A 397 -21.31 16.70 -48.42
N ALA A 398 -20.01 16.96 -48.69
CA ALA A 398 -18.97 15.96 -48.54
C ALA A 398 -18.75 15.55 -47.09
N VAL A 399 -18.76 16.50 -46.13
CA VAL A 399 -18.74 16.18 -44.69
C VAL A 399 -19.94 15.30 -44.30
N ALA A 400 -21.13 15.65 -44.78
CA ALA A 400 -22.33 14.85 -44.54
C ALA A 400 -22.21 13.44 -45.16
N ALA A 401 -21.64 13.32 -46.37
CA ALA A 401 -21.39 12.01 -46.98
C ALA A 401 -20.42 11.15 -46.19
N LEU A 402 -19.31 11.70 -45.70
CA LEU A 402 -18.37 10.99 -44.83
C LEU A 402 -19.03 10.59 -43.50
N PHE A 403 -19.84 11.46 -42.92
CA PHE A 403 -20.59 11.19 -41.69
C PHE A 403 -21.56 10.00 -41.86
N PHE A 404 -22.31 9.95 -42.96
CA PHE A 404 -23.22 8.83 -43.24
C PHE A 404 -22.46 7.55 -43.63
N GLN A 405 -21.33 7.66 -44.35
CA GLN A 405 -20.48 6.52 -44.69
C GLN A 405 -19.89 5.85 -43.41
N SER A 406 -19.63 6.61 -42.38
CA SER A 406 -19.15 6.09 -41.09
C SER A 406 -20.27 5.48 -40.22
N ASN A 407 -21.45 5.16 -40.79
CA ASN A 407 -22.60 4.61 -40.07
C ASN A 407 -23.00 5.44 -38.83
N ARG A 408 -22.91 6.77 -38.92
CA ARG A 408 -23.20 7.74 -37.83
C ARG A 408 -22.32 7.56 -36.57
N LEU A 409 -21.17 6.92 -36.69
CA LEU A 409 -20.31 6.64 -35.54
C LEU A 409 -20.04 7.89 -34.67
N ALA A 410 -19.79 9.05 -35.32
CA ALA A 410 -19.58 10.30 -34.58
C ALA A 410 -20.81 10.75 -33.76
N MET A 411 -22.04 10.47 -34.23
CA MET A 411 -23.24 10.76 -33.48
C MET A 411 -23.41 9.79 -32.29
N ASP A 412 -23.18 8.50 -32.54
CA ASP A 412 -23.27 7.48 -31.48
C ASP A 412 -22.21 7.73 -30.41
N GLN A 413 -21.00 8.17 -30.78
CA GLN A 413 -19.97 8.62 -29.85
C GLN A 413 -20.43 9.87 -29.04
N ALA A 414 -21.05 10.85 -29.70
CA ALA A 414 -21.58 12.03 -29.01
C ALA A 414 -22.65 11.65 -27.97
N ILE A 415 -23.54 10.72 -28.30
CA ILE A 415 -24.56 10.20 -27.37
C ILE A 415 -23.91 9.43 -26.23
N ALA A 416 -22.94 8.56 -26.52
CA ALA A 416 -22.21 7.81 -25.51
C ALA A 416 -21.48 8.74 -24.53
N GLY A 417 -20.81 9.75 -25.02
CA GLY A 417 -20.11 10.70 -24.17
C GLY A 417 -21.02 11.59 -23.35
N TYR A 418 -22.21 11.94 -23.88
CA TYR A 418 -23.26 12.60 -23.08
C TYR A 418 -23.69 11.73 -21.92
N TYR A 419 -23.95 10.43 -22.12
CA TYR A 419 -24.31 9.51 -21.07
C TYR A 419 -23.17 9.29 -20.08
N ASN A 420 -21.91 9.29 -20.53
CA ASN A 420 -20.76 9.22 -19.61
C ASN A 420 -20.72 10.43 -18.68
N GLY A 421 -20.92 11.65 -19.21
CA GLY A 421 -21.00 12.85 -18.38
C GLY A 421 -22.13 12.79 -17.32
N ILE A 422 -23.29 12.23 -17.69
CA ILE A 422 -24.38 12.03 -16.74
C ILE A 422 -24.02 10.91 -15.72
N GLY A 423 -23.37 9.84 -16.16
CA GLY A 423 -22.85 8.81 -15.26
C GLY A 423 -21.86 9.38 -14.23
N ASP A 424 -20.94 10.24 -14.68
CA ASP A 424 -20.02 10.97 -13.80
C ASP A 424 -20.77 11.84 -12.78
N LEU A 425 -21.82 12.52 -13.21
CA LEU A 425 -22.65 13.34 -12.34
C LEU A 425 -23.28 12.51 -11.21
N TYR A 426 -23.89 11.36 -11.53
CA TYR A 426 -24.49 10.49 -10.52
C TYR A 426 -23.45 9.78 -9.65
N THR A 427 -22.25 9.51 -10.17
CA THR A 427 -21.11 9.05 -9.36
C THR A 427 -20.70 10.12 -8.33
N ALA A 428 -20.75 11.40 -8.70
CA ALA A 428 -20.41 12.53 -7.84
C ALA A 428 -21.40 12.77 -6.68
N VAL A 429 -22.61 12.26 -6.80
CA VAL A 429 -23.65 12.36 -5.77
C VAL A 429 -23.94 11.00 -5.08
N ASP A 430 -23.02 10.04 -5.26
CA ASP A 430 -23.05 8.70 -4.67
C ASP A 430 -24.27 7.84 -5.05
N ASP A 431 -24.97 8.20 -6.13
CA ASP A 431 -26.05 7.37 -6.71
C ASP A 431 -25.48 6.40 -7.76
N PHE A 432 -24.76 5.39 -7.24
CA PHE A 432 -24.03 4.42 -8.08
C PHE A 432 -24.94 3.58 -8.96
N TYR A 433 -26.17 3.31 -8.52
CA TYR A 433 -27.14 2.55 -9.31
C TYR A 433 -27.54 3.30 -10.59
N VAL A 434 -27.87 4.58 -10.47
CA VAL A 434 -28.21 5.42 -11.63
C VAL A 434 -26.98 5.69 -12.49
N ALA A 435 -25.82 5.91 -11.88
CA ALA A 435 -24.55 6.05 -12.60
C ALA A 435 -24.25 4.83 -13.49
N GLU A 436 -24.44 3.62 -12.95
CA GLU A 436 -24.27 2.37 -13.70
C GLU A 436 -25.19 2.30 -14.93
N GLN A 437 -26.46 2.69 -14.81
CA GLN A 437 -27.39 2.67 -15.94
C GLN A 437 -26.93 3.62 -17.05
N TYR A 438 -26.45 4.82 -16.71
CA TYR A 438 -25.95 5.75 -17.71
C TYR A 438 -24.65 5.29 -18.36
N TYR A 439 -23.70 4.71 -17.60
CA TYR A 439 -22.50 4.12 -18.22
C TYR A 439 -22.84 2.91 -19.11
N LYS A 440 -23.86 2.09 -18.75
CA LYS A 440 -24.38 1.01 -19.62
C LYS A 440 -24.91 1.59 -20.95
N LEU A 441 -25.71 2.65 -20.88
CA LEU A 441 -26.16 3.34 -22.10
C LEU A 441 -24.96 3.88 -22.90
N GLY A 442 -23.99 4.50 -22.24
CA GLY A 442 -22.75 4.95 -22.87
C GLY A 442 -22.00 3.82 -23.59
N SER A 443 -21.92 2.63 -22.99
CA SER A 443 -21.26 1.46 -23.56
C SER A 443 -22.04 0.83 -24.72
N GLN A 444 -23.37 1.03 -24.78
CA GLN A 444 -24.23 0.54 -25.85
C GLN A 444 -24.12 1.40 -27.11
N TYR A 445 -24.07 2.73 -26.95
CA TYR A 445 -23.93 3.65 -28.09
C TYR A 445 -22.48 3.75 -28.57
N GLY A 446 -21.53 3.94 -27.68
CA GLY A 446 -20.11 4.01 -28.01
C GLY A 446 -19.49 2.63 -28.06
N LEU A 447 -19.25 2.09 -29.22
CA LEU A 447 -18.65 0.78 -29.40
C LEU A 447 -17.28 0.71 -28.70
N GLN A 448 -17.17 -0.19 -27.71
CA GLN A 448 -15.92 -0.47 -26.98
C GLN A 448 -15.23 0.79 -26.40
N ASN A 449 -16.00 1.83 -26.05
CA ASN A 449 -15.38 3.03 -25.50
C ASN A 449 -14.77 2.77 -24.13
N HIS A 450 -13.59 3.34 -23.93
CA HIS A 450 -12.80 3.17 -22.70
C HIS A 450 -13.57 3.71 -21.50
N ARG A 451 -14.06 4.96 -21.56
CA ARG A 451 -14.64 5.67 -20.42
C ARG A 451 -15.83 4.96 -19.78
N SER A 452 -16.83 4.54 -20.58
CA SER A 452 -18.00 3.82 -20.07
C SER A 452 -17.61 2.50 -19.43
N ASN A 453 -16.70 1.73 -20.08
CA ASN A 453 -16.31 0.43 -19.58
C ASN A 453 -15.42 0.55 -18.34
N TYR A 454 -14.50 1.51 -18.29
CA TYR A 454 -13.72 1.77 -17.08
C TYR A 454 -14.63 2.19 -15.90
N GLY A 455 -15.63 3.06 -16.13
CA GLY A 455 -16.61 3.45 -15.12
C GLY A 455 -17.41 2.26 -14.57
N LEU A 456 -17.88 1.38 -15.47
CA LEU A 456 -18.60 0.16 -15.08
C LEU A 456 -17.71 -0.81 -14.29
N ALA A 457 -16.45 -0.95 -14.68
CA ALA A 457 -15.49 -1.79 -13.97
C ALA A 457 -15.17 -1.24 -12.58
N SER A 458 -15.00 0.08 -12.46
CA SER A 458 -14.76 0.78 -11.20
C SER A 458 -15.92 0.62 -10.23
N LEU A 459 -17.18 0.76 -10.70
CA LEU A 459 -18.37 0.52 -9.88
C LEU A 459 -18.48 -0.95 -9.45
N ALA A 460 -18.19 -1.91 -10.35
CA ALA A 460 -18.19 -3.33 -10.03
C ALA A 460 -17.13 -3.68 -8.97
N ASN A 461 -15.96 -3.06 -9.02
CA ASN A 461 -14.93 -3.20 -7.98
C ASN A 461 -15.43 -2.74 -6.61
N LYS A 462 -16.15 -1.63 -6.54
CA LYS A 462 -16.77 -1.14 -5.28
C LYS A 462 -17.78 -2.14 -4.71
N GLU A 463 -18.48 -2.84 -5.58
CA GLU A 463 -19.44 -3.90 -5.21
C GLU A 463 -18.75 -5.25 -4.92
N ASN A 464 -17.45 -5.35 -5.04
CA ASN A 464 -16.65 -6.59 -4.97
C ASN A 464 -17.05 -7.66 -6.00
N ASP A 465 -17.64 -7.25 -7.14
CA ASP A 465 -17.96 -8.14 -8.26
C ASP A 465 -16.79 -8.21 -9.24
N ASN A 466 -15.81 -9.05 -8.89
CA ASN A 466 -14.61 -9.24 -9.70
C ASN A 466 -14.92 -9.72 -11.13
N SER A 467 -15.97 -10.53 -11.33
CA SER A 467 -16.33 -11.06 -12.65
C SER A 467 -16.82 -9.97 -13.59
N LYS A 468 -17.69 -9.09 -13.09
CA LYS A 468 -18.21 -7.95 -13.83
C LYS A 468 -17.10 -6.91 -14.09
N ALA A 469 -16.24 -6.63 -13.08
CA ALA A 469 -15.11 -5.73 -13.22
C ALA A 469 -14.14 -6.21 -14.31
N LEU A 470 -13.76 -7.49 -14.28
CA LEU A 470 -12.90 -8.11 -15.28
C LEU A 470 -13.44 -7.96 -16.70
N TYR A 471 -14.73 -8.30 -16.91
CA TYR A 471 -15.40 -8.16 -18.21
C TYR A 471 -15.33 -6.72 -18.75
N HIS A 472 -15.57 -5.74 -17.90
CA HIS A 472 -15.57 -4.34 -18.32
C HIS A 472 -14.15 -3.79 -18.50
N TYR A 473 -13.16 -4.16 -17.66
CA TYR A 473 -11.77 -3.76 -17.93
C TYR A 473 -11.24 -4.36 -19.23
N GLN A 474 -11.53 -5.63 -19.54
CA GLN A 474 -11.19 -6.21 -20.84
C GLN A 474 -11.78 -5.41 -21.99
N LYS A 475 -13.05 -4.96 -21.90
CA LYS A 475 -13.67 -4.13 -22.92
C LYS A 475 -13.08 -2.72 -23.01
N SER A 476 -12.60 -2.18 -21.89
CA SER A 476 -12.05 -0.83 -21.87
C SER A 476 -10.73 -0.69 -22.64
N ILE A 477 -9.94 -1.77 -22.74
CA ILE A 477 -8.63 -1.76 -23.42
C ILE A 477 -8.73 -2.02 -24.93
N LEU A 478 -9.87 -2.52 -25.45
CA LEU A 478 -9.97 -2.98 -26.83
C LEU A 478 -9.78 -1.86 -27.87
N LYS A 479 -10.33 -0.68 -27.62
CA LYS A 479 -10.28 0.45 -28.56
C LYS A 479 -9.16 1.41 -28.22
N LYS A 480 -9.03 1.76 -26.97
CA LYS A 480 -8.03 2.67 -26.42
C LYS A 480 -7.34 2.00 -25.25
N PRO A 481 -6.20 1.34 -25.46
CA PRO A 481 -5.43 0.77 -24.38
C PRO A 481 -4.94 1.88 -23.43
N THR A 482 -5.10 1.68 -22.11
CA THR A 482 -4.62 2.60 -21.10
C THR A 482 -3.87 1.86 -20.01
N ILE A 483 -2.87 2.51 -19.43
CA ILE A 483 -2.00 1.94 -18.40
C ILE A 483 -2.84 1.49 -17.19
N TYR A 484 -3.76 2.34 -16.76
CA TYR A 484 -4.62 2.09 -15.60
C TYR A 484 -5.51 0.86 -15.77
N ALA A 485 -6.09 0.68 -16.96
CA ALA A 485 -6.96 -0.47 -17.24
C ALA A 485 -6.18 -1.78 -17.30
N TYR A 486 -4.99 -1.80 -17.92
CA TYR A 486 -4.11 -2.99 -17.93
C TYR A 486 -3.70 -3.40 -16.53
N VAL A 487 -3.28 -2.46 -15.69
CA VAL A 487 -2.87 -2.74 -14.31
C VAL A 487 -4.04 -3.25 -13.48
N ASN A 488 -5.22 -2.61 -13.57
CA ASN A 488 -6.41 -3.06 -12.84
C ASN A 488 -6.89 -4.44 -13.29
N LEU A 489 -6.88 -4.70 -14.59
CA LEU A 489 -7.22 -6.01 -15.15
C LEU A 489 -6.29 -7.11 -14.64
N ALA A 490 -4.98 -6.86 -14.67
CA ALA A 490 -3.98 -7.79 -14.16
C ALA A 490 -4.11 -8.03 -12.66
N ASN A 491 -4.40 -6.98 -11.88
CA ASN A 491 -4.60 -7.12 -10.43
C ASN A 491 -5.82 -8.00 -10.11
N ILE A 492 -6.92 -7.90 -10.88
CA ILE A 492 -8.09 -8.76 -10.71
C ILE A 492 -7.75 -10.21 -11.08
N TYR A 493 -7.02 -10.44 -12.18
CA TYR A 493 -6.56 -11.78 -12.53
C TYR A 493 -5.70 -12.39 -11.41
N ALA A 494 -4.74 -11.62 -10.89
CA ALA A 494 -3.88 -12.06 -9.78
C ALA A 494 -4.68 -12.36 -8.51
N ALA A 495 -5.66 -11.53 -8.18
CA ALA A 495 -6.54 -11.75 -7.02
C ALA A 495 -7.40 -13.02 -7.15
N ASN A 496 -7.79 -13.39 -8.37
CA ASN A 496 -8.54 -14.61 -8.67
C ASN A 496 -7.62 -15.85 -8.84
N GLY A 497 -6.32 -15.74 -8.61
CA GLY A 497 -5.36 -16.84 -8.77
C GLY A 497 -5.00 -17.18 -10.24
N LEU A 498 -5.41 -16.34 -11.19
CA LEU A 498 -5.14 -16.52 -12.63
C LEU A 498 -3.79 -15.88 -12.98
N PHE A 499 -2.72 -16.51 -12.50
CA PHE A 499 -1.36 -15.99 -12.59
C PHE A 499 -0.91 -15.69 -14.03
N PHE A 500 -1.12 -16.65 -14.95
CA PHE A 500 -0.67 -16.48 -16.33
C PHE A 500 -1.44 -15.38 -17.07
N ASP A 501 -2.74 -15.23 -16.82
CA ASP A 501 -3.55 -14.16 -17.40
C ASP A 501 -3.08 -12.80 -16.90
N ALA A 502 -2.78 -12.66 -15.61
CA ALA A 502 -2.18 -11.46 -15.04
C ALA A 502 -0.81 -11.15 -15.67
N LEU A 503 0.05 -12.18 -15.82
CA LEU A 503 1.39 -12.05 -16.41
C LEU A 503 1.32 -11.59 -17.88
N PHE A 504 0.48 -12.22 -18.69
CA PHE A 504 0.35 -11.85 -20.10
C PHE A 504 -0.26 -10.46 -20.27
N THR A 505 -1.25 -10.12 -19.46
CA THR A 505 -1.86 -8.77 -19.47
C THR A 505 -0.83 -7.68 -19.16
N LEU A 506 0.01 -7.87 -18.11
CA LEU A 506 1.07 -6.89 -17.79
C LEU A 506 2.16 -6.84 -18.86
N LYS A 507 2.51 -7.95 -19.50
CA LYS A 507 3.48 -7.98 -20.60
C LYS A 507 2.95 -7.25 -21.81
N GLU A 508 1.71 -7.51 -22.21
CA GLU A 508 1.06 -6.78 -23.30
C GLU A 508 0.99 -5.28 -23.01
N GLY A 509 0.62 -4.91 -21.77
CA GLY A 509 0.67 -3.51 -21.34
C GLY A 509 2.07 -2.93 -21.42
N LEU A 510 3.11 -3.68 -21.05
CA LEU A 510 4.49 -3.20 -21.12
C LEU A 510 5.00 -3.07 -22.56
N ASP A 511 4.55 -3.92 -23.48
CA ASP A 511 4.88 -3.81 -24.91
C ASP A 511 4.30 -2.52 -25.51
N LEU A 512 3.08 -2.14 -25.09
CA LEU A 512 2.45 -0.88 -25.51
C LEU A 512 3.03 0.34 -24.79
N PHE A 513 3.45 0.20 -23.55
CA PHE A 513 3.98 1.27 -22.69
C PHE A 513 5.36 0.90 -22.10
N PRO A 514 6.42 0.79 -22.93
CA PRO A 514 7.70 0.17 -22.54
C PRO A 514 8.43 0.85 -21.37
N ASN A 515 8.15 2.11 -21.12
CA ASN A 515 8.80 2.89 -20.06
C ASN A 515 7.91 3.08 -18.82
N ASN A 516 6.76 2.39 -18.74
CA ASN A 516 5.89 2.55 -17.58
C ASN A 516 6.41 1.77 -16.37
N GLU A 517 6.61 2.48 -15.28
CA GLU A 517 7.20 1.97 -14.04
C GLU A 517 6.20 1.18 -13.20
N GLU A 518 4.93 1.57 -13.23
CA GLU A 518 3.87 0.95 -12.46
C GLU A 518 3.57 -0.46 -12.99
N ILE A 519 3.53 -0.65 -14.31
CA ILE A 519 3.41 -1.99 -14.94
C ILE A 519 4.63 -2.83 -14.58
N ARG A 520 5.85 -2.27 -14.68
CA ARG A 520 7.09 -2.98 -14.32
C ARG A 520 7.09 -3.43 -12.88
N ASN A 521 6.70 -2.54 -11.95
CA ASN A 521 6.60 -2.88 -10.55
C ASN A 521 5.64 -4.05 -10.31
N ASN A 522 4.42 -3.98 -10.85
CA ASN A 522 3.42 -5.02 -10.64
C ASN A 522 3.86 -6.34 -11.28
N LEU A 523 4.51 -6.30 -12.44
CA LEU A 523 5.10 -7.47 -13.07
C LEU A 523 6.21 -8.08 -12.21
N GLY A 524 7.09 -7.25 -11.63
CA GLY A 524 8.12 -7.68 -10.70
C GLY A 524 7.57 -8.31 -9.43
N VAL A 525 6.53 -7.71 -8.83
CA VAL A 525 5.83 -8.29 -7.66
C VAL A 525 5.17 -9.62 -8.01
N LEU A 526 4.58 -9.73 -9.20
CA LEU A 526 3.97 -10.99 -9.66
C LEU A 526 5.03 -12.09 -9.82
N TYR A 527 6.21 -11.79 -10.38
CA TYR A 527 7.33 -12.73 -10.42
C TYR A 527 7.87 -13.09 -9.02
N ALA A 528 7.88 -12.15 -8.07
CA ALA A 528 8.31 -12.39 -6.69
C ALA A 528 7.37 -13.36 -5.92
N GLN A 529 6.14 -13.56 -6.40
CA GLN A 529 5.22 -14.58 -5.86
C GLN A 529 5.56 -15.99 -6.35
N THR A 530 6.30 -16.10 -7.42
CA THR A 530 6.89 -17.35 -7.90
C THR A 530 8.35 -17.39 -7.46
N ASP A 531 9.00 -18.53 -7.47
CA ASP A 531 10.41 -18.66 -7.08
C ASP A 531 11.40 -18.14 -8.16
N ILE A 532 10.95 -17.27 -9.08
CA ILE A 532 11.76 -16.69 -10.16
C ILE A 532 12.32 -15.33 -9.72
N ALA A 533 13.24 -15.37 -8.76
CA ALA A 533 13.82 -14.17 -8.14
C ALA A 533 14.57 -13.26 -9.12
N ASP A 534 15.29 -13.82 -10.10
CA ASP A 534 16.07 -13.04 -11.08
C ASP A 534 15.17 -12.15 -11.96
N SER A 535 14.05 -12.72 -12.46
CA SER A 535 13.08 -11.93 -13.23
C SER A 535 12.40 -10.87 -12.37
N ALA A 536 12.04 -11.21 -11.12
CA ALA A 536 11.47 -10.23 -10.19
C ALA A 536 12.45 -9.06 -9.98
N PHE A 537 13.72 -9.34 -9.72
CA PHE A 537 14.73 -8.31 -9.51
C PHE A 537 14.93 -7.42 -10.74
N LEU A 538 14.95 -8.01 -11.96
CA LEU A 538 15.08 -7.25 -13.21
C LEU A 538 13.99 -6.20 -13.39
N PHE A 539 12.75 -6.53 -13.03
CA PHE A 539 11.62 -5.62 -13.17
C PHE A 539 11.49 -4.63 -12.00
N LEU A 540 11.86 -5.03 -10.78
CA LEU A 540 11.77 -4.18 -9.59
C LEU A 540 12.94 -3.18 -9.46
N ASN A 541 14.15 -3.56 -9.91
CA ASN A 541 15.33 -2.70 -9.77
C ASN A 541 15.37 -1.60 -10.84
N VAL A 542 14.37 -0.73 -10.79
CA VAL A 542 14.19 0.40 -11.70
C VAL A 542 14.28 1.72 -10.91
N LYS A 543 14.96 2.70 -11.52
CA LYS A 543 15.01 4.04 -10.94
C LYS A 543 13.72 4.77 -11.29
N GLY A 544 12.88 5.02 -10.28
CA GLY A 544 11.58 5.65 -10.46
C GLY A 544 11.66 7.12 -10.89
N ASN A 545 10.73 7.54 -11.77
CA ASN A 545 10.60 8.92 -12.24
C ASN A 545 9.96 9.85 -11.20
N SER A 546 9.23 9.29 -10.24
CA SER A 546 8.64 10.01 -9.11
C SER A 546 9.18 9.50 -7.78
N ARG A 547 9.00 10.29 -6.71
CA ARG A 547 9.33 9.85 -5.35
C ARG A 547 8.52 8.61 -4.95
N LEU A 548 7.23 8.58 -5.32
CA LEU A 548 6.34 7.47 -5.00
C LEU A 548 6.78 6.17 -5.68
N THR A 549 6.99 6.20 -7.00
CA THR A 549 7.43 5.01 -7.76
C THR A 549 8.79 4.52 -7.31
N SER A 550 9.70 5.43 -6.96
CA SER A 550 11.01 5.08 -6.40
C SER A 550 10.89 4.40 -5.04
N ASN A 551 9.99 4.86 -4.16
CA ASN A 551 9.78 4.29 -2.83
C ASN A 551 9.17 2.89 -2.93
N VAL A 552 8.12 2.73 -3.74
CA VAL A 552 7.47 1.43 -3.98
C VAL A 552 8.45 0.40 -4.55
N ALA A 553 9.25 0.79 -5.56
CA ALA A 553 10.24 -0.09 -6.17
C ALA A 553 11.30 -0.53 -5.14
N ARG A 554 11.85 0.40 -4.34
CA ARG A 554 12.80 0.10 -3.26
C ARG A 554 12.21 -0.84 -2.22
N THR A 555 10.97 -0.58 -1.77
CA THR A 555 10.25 -1.44 -0.81
C THR A 555 10.18 -2.88 -1.32
N ASN A 556 9.81 -3.05 -2.60
CA ASN A 556 9.66 -4.38 -3.19
C ASN A 556 11.00 -5.08 -3.46
N VAL A 557 12.05 -4.36 -3.80
CA VAL A 557 13.40 -4.94 -3.89
C VAL A 557 13.86 -5.45 -2.53
N ILE A 558 13.71 -4.67 -1.46
CA ILE A 558 14.08 -5.11 -0.11
C ILE A 558 13.20 -6.30 0.34
N ASN A 559 11.91 -6.29 0.02
CA ASN A 559 11.02 -7.44 0.25
C ASN A 559 11.57 -8.71 -0.42
N LEU A 560 11.95 -8.61 -1.70
CA LEU A 560 12.50 -9.74 -2.47
C LEU A 560 13.79 -10.29 -1.84
N LEU A 561 14.71 -9.40 -1.41
CA LEU A 561 15.96 -9.77 -0.75
C LEU A 561 15.71 -10.48 0.58
N ALA A 562 14.80 -9.92 1.41
CA ALA A 562 14.46 -10.49 2.72
C ALA A 562 13.73 -11.84 2.59
N LYS A 563 12.78 -11.97 1.66
CA LYS A 563 12.04 -13.20 1.40
C LYS A 563 12.98 -14.35 1.00
N ASN A 564 13.95 -14.06 0.13
CA ASN A 564 14.92 -15.05 -0.36
C ASN A 564 16.15 -15.22 0.57
N ARG A 565 16.17 -14.56 1.73
CA ARG A 565 17.26 -14.61 2.71
C ARG A 565 18.63 -14.31 2.09
N ILE A 566 18.69 -13.36 1.17
CA ILE A 566 19.93 -12.93 0.55
C ILE A 566 20.74 -12.17 1.60
N ASN A 567 21.94 -12.67 1.91
CA ASN A 567 22.78 -12.09 2.95
C ASN A 567 23.32 -10.71 2.51
N THR A 568 22.67 -9.67 2.99
CA THR A 568 23.02 -8.26 2.73
C THR A 568 22.96 -7.47 4.03
N SER A 569 23.88 -6.52 4.22
CA SER A 569 23.83 -5.63 5.38
C SER A 569 22.83 -4.48 5.14
N VAL A 570 22.16 -4.06 6.21
CA VAL A 570 21.24 -2.91 6.14
C VAL A 570 21.97 -1.63 5.71
N ASP A 571 23.19 -1.41 6.17
CA ASP A 571 24.00 -0.24 5.80
C ASP A 571 24.28 -0.21 4.30
N SER A 572 24.65 -1.36 3.71
CA SER A 572 24.87 -1.45 2.26
C SER A 572 23.62 -1.17 1.44
N LEU A 573 22.45 -1.57 1.95
CA LEU A 573 21.15 -1.28 1.30
C LEU A 573 20.79 0.20 1.43
N MET A 574 21.04 0.82 2.58
CA MET A 574 20.82 2.25 2.77
C MET A 574 21.78 3.11 1.90
N ASP A 575 23.02 2.65 1.68
CA ASP A 575 23.96 3.32 0.79
C ASP A 575 23.53 3.21 -0.68
N LEU A 576 22.97 2.06 -1.10
CA LEU A 576 22.57 1.82 -2.48
C LEU A 576 21.24 2.48 -2.83
N TYR A 577 20.24 2.36 -1.95
CA TYR A 577 18.85 2.81 -2.22
C TYR A 577 18.49 4.13 -1.52
N GLY A 578 19.37 4.65 -0.64
CA GLY A 578 19.18 5.89 0.11
C GLY A 578 18.40 5.71 1.40
N LYS A 579 18.45 6.74 2.25
CA LYS A 579 17.64 6.84 3.47
C LYS A 579 16.34 7.56 3.12
N ASP A 580 15.20 7.01 3.49
CA ASP A 580 13.88 7.61 3.29
C ASP A 580 12.98 7.28 4.47
N ASP A 581 12.06 8.18 4.80
CA ASP A 581 11.09 8.03 5.89
C ASP A 581 9.83 7.25 5.43
N TYR A 582 9.86 6.62 4.26
CA TYR A 582 8.75 5.85 3.74
C TYR A 582 8.57 4.55 4.56
N LEU A 583 7.46 4.46 5.29
CA LEU A 583 7.23 3.42 6.29
C LEU A 583 7.37 1.98 5.76
N PRO A 584 6.79 1.59 4.60
CA PRO A 584 6.94 0.24 4.06
C PRO A 584 8.40 -0.13 3.76
N TYR A 585 9.19 0.82 3.28
CA TYR A 585 10.62 0.64 3.03
C TYR A 585 11.39 0.42 4.34
N GLN A 586 11.14 1.25 5.36
CA GLN A 586 11.75 1.10 6.69
C GLN A 586 11.36 -0.23 7.34
N ASN A 587 10.08 -0.63 7.21
CA ASN A 587 9.61 -1.91 7.70
C ASN A 587 10.41 -3.09 7.14
N ASN A 588 10.62 -3.11 5.83
CA ASN A 588 11.35 -4.21 5.19
C ASN A 588 12.85 -4.21 5.54
N LEU A 589 13.45 -3.04 5.75
CA LEU A 589 14.81 -2.94 6.29
C LEU A 589 14.91 -3.51 7.72
N LEU A 590 13.90 -3.24 8.58
CA LEU A 590 13.83 -3.85 9.92
C LEU A 590 13.80 -5.37 9.83
N VAL A 591 13.06 -5.95 8.90
CA VAL A 591 13.05 -7.41 8.72
C VAL A 591 14.43 -7.96 8.38
N ILE A 592 15.19 -7.30 7.48
CA ILE A 592 16.58 -7.70 7.19
C ILE A 592 17.45 -7.55 8.44
N GLY A 593 17.31 -6.46 9.20
CA GLY A 593 17.99 -6.28 10.48
C GLY A 593 17.67 -7.41 11.45
N ASN A 594 16.40 -7.80 11.54
CA ASN A 594 15.95 -8.91 12.38
C ASN A 594 16.53 -10.26 11.93
N GLN A 595 16.60 -10.51 10.62
CA GLN A 595 17.25 -11.70 10.05
C GLN A 595 18.74 -11.75 10.39
N ASN A 596 19.42 -10.60 10.40
CA ASN A 596 20.84 -10.45 10.70
C ASN A 596 21.12 -10.30 12.21
N LYS A 597 20.11 -10.30 13.06
CA LYS A 597 20.19 -10.05 14.51
C LYS A 597 20.85 -8.70 14.84
N GLN A 598 20.63 -7.70 13.99
CA GLN A 598 21.17 -6.35 14.12
C GLN A 598 20.14 -5.42 14.75
N ASN A 599 20.52 -4.75 15.84
CA ASN A 599 19.69 -3.67 16.40
C ASN A 599 19.82 -2.43 15.50
N LEU A 600 18.71 -2.01 14.90
CA LEU A 600 18.63 -0.83 14.04
C LEU A 600 18.05 0.39 14.76
N LEU A 601 17.50 0.20 15.96
CA LEU A 601 16.84 1.22 16.73
C LEU A 601 17.88 2.04 17.48
N ASN A 602 18.17 3.22 16.99
CA ASN A 602 18.96 4.19 17.75
C ASN A 602 18.13 4.67 18.95
N HIS A 603 18.60 4.43 20.13
CA HIS A 603 18.29 4.77 21.50
C HIS A 603 17.40 5.98 21.84
N SER A 604 16.53 6.43 20.99
CA SER A 604 15.59 7.51 21.28
C SER A 604 14.18 6.93 21.38
N GLY A 605 13.73 6.83 22.59
CA GLY A 605 12.40 6.52 23.12
C GLY A 605 11.37 6.07 22.08
N HIS A 606 10.82 4.87 22.27
CA HIS A 606 9.78 4.30 21.44
C HIS A 606 8.45 5.05 21.54
N ASP A 607 8.49 6.36 21.29
CA ASP A 607 7.29 7.06 20.91
C ASP A 607 7.08 6.71 19.44
N PHE A 608 6.28 5.61 19.21
CA PHE A 608 5.80 5.33 17.88
C PHE A 608 4.99 6.56 17.43
N ASP A 609 5.56 7.39 16.56
CA ASP A 609 4.85 8.50 15.93
C ASP A 609 3.86 7.96 14.88
N ILE A 610 2.93 7.17 15.39
CA ILE A 610 1.93 6.40 14.65
C ILE A 610 0.60 6.54 15.36
N ASP A 611 -0.49 6.69 14.61
CA ASP A 611 -1.85 6.71 15.14
C ASP A 611 -2.15 5.43 15.95
N SER A 612 -2.99 5.55 16.96
CA SER A 612 -3.37 4.42 17.81
C SER A 612 -4.16 3.35 17.06
N VAL A 613 -4.85 3.73 15.97
CA VAL A 613 -5.52 2.80 15.05
C VAL A 613 -4.53 2.39 13.97
N LEU A 614 -4.28 1.09 13.86
CA LEU A 614 -3.29 0.54 12.95
C LEU A 614 -3.93 0.17 11.60
N ASN A 615 -3.20 0.45 10.54
CA ASN A 615 -3.41 -0.14 9.23
C ASN A 615 -2.37 -1.26 9.00
N PRO A 616 -2.48 -2.08 7.92
CA PRO A 616 -1.56 -3.19 7.70
C PRO A 616 -0.07 -2.80 7.68
N ASN A 617 0.27 -1.60 7.18
CA ASN A 617 1.66 -1.15 7.13
C ASN A 617 2.18 -0.74 8.51
N THR A 618 1.37 0.00 9.27
CA THR A 618 1.74 0.43 10.62
C THR A 618 1.76 -0.74 11.59
N SER A 619 0.86 -1.72 11.45
CA SER A 619 0.87 -2.95 12.23
C SER A 619 2.14 -3.77 12.00
N ALA A 620 2.51 -4.01 10.74
CA ALA A 620 3.75 -4.69 10.39
C ALA A 620 4.98 -3.97 10.97
N TYR A 621 5.02 -2.65 10.85
CA TYR A 621 6.13 -1.83 11.35
C TYR A 621 6.24 -1.88 12.88
N VAL A 622 5.13 -1.74 13.61
CA VAL A 622 5.10 -1.83 15.08
C VAL A 622 5.58 -3.20 15.53
N PHE A 623 5.10 -4.26 14.90
CA PHE A 623 5.53 -5.62 15.21
C PHE A 623 7.04 -5.81 14.98
N ASN A 624 7.53 -5.49 13.77
CA ASN A 624 8.92 -5.72 13.39
C ASN A 624 9.89 -4.84 14.20
N ASN A 625 9.46 -3.64 14.58
CA ASN A 625 10.19 -2.74 15.45
C ASN A 625 10.30 -3.32 16.86
N ALA A 626 9.18 -3.77 17.44
CA ALA A 626 9.17 -4.43 18.74
C ALA A 626 9.97 -5.76 18.72
N PHE A 627 9.97 -6.48 17.59
CA PHE A 627 10.83 -7.63 17.38
C PHE A 627 12.32 -7.23 17.34
N ASN A 628 12.67 -6.13 16.65
CA ASN A 628 14.04 -5.63 16.60
C ASN A 628 14.59 -5.25 17.98
N ASN A 629 13.73 -4.79 18.88
CA ASN A 629 14.09 -4.52 20.28
C ASN A 629 14.63 -5.75 21.02
N LEU A 630 14.34 -6.96 20.56
CA LEU A 630 14.92 -8.18 21.13
C LEU A 630 16.45 -8.20 21.01
N TYR A 631 17.02 -7.42 20.09
CA TYR A 631 18.47 -7.18 19.94
C TYR A 631 18.94 -5.87 20.59
N GLY A 632 18.00 -5.09 21.16
CA GLY A 632 18.20 -3.86 21.91
C GLY A 632 18.08 -4.06 23.41
N GLN A 633 17.91 -2.95 24.12
CA GLN A 633 17.81 -2.91 25.58
C GLN A 633 16.72 -1.97 26.10
N ASP A 634 15.75 -1.61 25.26
CA ASP A 634 14.71 -0.66 25.65
C ASP A 634 13.52 -1.37 26.32
N THR A 635 13.34 -1.15 27.61
CA THR A 635 12.24 -1.72 28.38
C THR A 635 10.93 -0.97 28.21
N SER A 636 10.95 0.25 27.64
CA SER A 636 9.74 1.05 27.40
C SER A 636 8.85 0.51 26.28
N ILE A 637 9.37 -0.39 25.45
CA ILE A 637 8.64 -1.00 24.32
C ILE A 637 7.33 -1.67 24.76
N ILE A 638 7.34 -2.32 25.94
CA ILE A 638 6.16 -3.02 26.45
C ILE A 638 5.02 -2.04 26.76
N SER A 639 5.35 -0.90 27.39
CA SER A 639 4.37 0.15 27.66
C SER A 639 3.88 0.82 26.37
N GLY A 640 4.76 0.98 25.36
CA GLY A 640 4.42 1.48 24.03
C GLY A 640 3.43 0.57 23.29
N LEU A 641 3.60 -0.74 23.41
CA LEU A 641 2.70 -1.72 22.80
C LEU A 641 1.31 -1.73 23.41
N ASN A 642 1.16 -1.45 24.72
CA ASN A 642 -0.14 -1.40 25.38
C ASN A 642 -1.11 -0.42 24.70
N ARG A 643 -0.62 0.71 24.19
CA ARG A 643 -1.42 1.69 23.45
C ARG A 643 -2.15 1.08 22.24
N PHE A 644 -1.54 0.09 21.61
CA PHE A 644 -2.09 -0.55 20.43
C PHE A 644 -2.93 -1.78 20.78
N THR A 645 -2.48 -2.59 21.75
CA THR A 645 -3.18 -3.81 22.15
C THR A 645 -4.47 -3.52 22.92
N GLU A 646 -4.56 -2.39 23.63
CA GLU A 646 -5.76 -1.96 24.33
C GLU A 646 -6.79 -1.25 23.42
N HIS A 647 -6.41 -0.88 22.17
CA HIS A 647 -7.32 -0.17 21.26
C HIS A 647 -8.26 -1.16 20.56
N PRO A 648 -9.60 -0.99 20.71
CA PRO A 648 -10.58 -1.98 20.23
C PRO A 648 -10.62 -2.15 18.70
N GLU A 649 -10.22 -1.13 17.92
CA GLU A 649 -10.19 -1.22 16.45
C GLU A 649 -9.03 -2.08 15.92
N ASN A 650 -8.02 -2.36 16.73
CA ASN A 650 -6.85 -3.18 16.37
C ASN A 650 -7.07 -4.69 16.60
N PHE A 651 -8.32 -5.16 16.72
CA PHE A 651 -8.64 -6.54 17.05
C PHE A 651 -8.02 -7.58 16.10
N VAL A 652 -7.81 -7.20 14.82
CA VAL A 652 -7.20 -8.09 13.80
C VAL A 652 -5.73 -8.35 14.11
N ASP A 653 -5.00 -7.35 14.59
CA ASP A 653 -3.57 -7.41 14.85
C ASP A 653 -3.24 -7.72 16.32
N HIS A 654 -4.26 -7.77 17.18
CA HIS A 654 -4.12 -7.92 18.62
C HIS A 654 -3.24 -9.11 19.01
N ASN A 655 -3.49 -10.29 18.44
CA ASN A 655 -2.74 -11.50 18.78
C ASN A 655 -1.25 -11.38 18.38
N ASN A 656 -0.94 -10.79 17.24
CA ASN A 656 0.44 -10.59 16.82
C ASN A 656 1.17 -9.61 17.74
N LEU A 657 0.51 -8.52 18.13
CA LEU A 657 1.10 -7.51 19.02
C LEU A 657 1.30 -8.05 20.44
N GLU A 658 0.34 -8.79 20.98
CA GLU A 658 0.51 -9.47 22.28
C GLU A 658 1.60 -10.54 22.23
N PHE A 659 1.76 -11.22 21.09
CA PHE A 659 2.83 -12.19 20.92
C PHE A 659 4.22 -11.53 20.94
N VAL A 660 4.44 -10.45 20.17
CA VAL A 660 5.74 -9.75 20.20
C VAL A 660 6.02 -9.10 21.57
N LYS A 661 4.99 -8.71 22.30
CA LYS A 661 5.09 -8.26 23.69
C LYS A 661 5.53 -9.39 24.61
N ALA A 662 4.97 -10.59 24.44
CA ALA A 662 5.40 -11.78 25.18
C ALA A 662 6.87 -12.14 24.90
N LEU A 663 7.34 -11.99 23.65
CA LEU A 663 8.75 -12.19 23.30
C LEU A 663 9.66 -11.19 24.03
N ASN A 664 9.28 -9.92 24.11
CA ASN A 664 10.03 -8.91 24.86
C ASN A 664 10.04 -9.20 26.36
N LEU A 665 8.89 -9.56 26.95
CA LEU A 665 8.80 -9.96 28.36
C LEU A 665 9.69 -11.18 28.66
N TYR A 666 9.69 -12.17 27.78
CA TYR A 666 10.57 -13.36 27.95
C TYR A 666 12.05 -12.95 27.95
N LYS A 667 12.42 -12.03 27.06
CA LYS A 667 13.80 -11.54 26.99
C LYS A 667 14.21 -10.72 28.22
N GLU A 668 13.30 -9.91 28.77
CA GLU A 668 13.53 -9.12 29.98
C GLU A 668 13.59 -9.98 31.23
N GLY A 669 13.18 -11.25 31.18
CA GLY A 669 13.17 -12.18 32.31
C GLY A 669 11.84 -12.22 33.09
N ASP A 670 10.80 -11.51 32.63
CA ASP A 670 9.44 -11.63 33.21
C ASP A 670 8.72 -12.84 32.57
N LEU A 671 9.21 -14.04 32.96
CA LEU A 671 8.76 -15.28 32.35
C LEU A 671 7.31 -15.59 32.69
N ILE A 672 6.84 -15.21 33.90
CA ILE A 672 5.45 -15.45 34.33
C ILE A 672 4.49 -14.76 33.38
N LYS A 673 4.70 -13.47 33.08
CA LYS A 673 3.82 -12.74 32.18
C LYS A 673 3.96 -13.23 30.75
N ALA A 674 5.18 -13.55 30.29
CA ALA A 674 5.42 -14.07 28.95
C ALA A 674 4.66 -15.38 28.71
N PHE A 675 4.79 -16.37 29.62
CA PHE A 675 4.09 -17.65 29.49
C PHE A 675 2.56 -17.47 29.53
N ARG A 676 2.05 -16.66 30.47
CA ARG A 676 0.59 -16.40 30.57
C ARG A 676 0.03 -15.74 29.29
N LEU A 677 0.74 -14.78 28.69
CA LEU A 677 0.29 -14.16 27.46
C LEU A 677 0.19 -15.16 26.32
N VAL A 678 1.22 -16.01 26.14
CA VAL A 678 1.19 -17.02 25.06
C VAL A 678 0.14 -18.09 25.35
N ASP A 679 -0.11 -18.43 26.61
CA ASP A 679 -1.17 -19.37 27.03
C ASP A 679 -2.58 -18.80 26.72
N ILE A 680 -2.78 -17.49 26.88
CA ILE A 680 -4.02 -16.81 26.49
C ILE A 680 -4.16 -16.81 24.95
N LEU A 681 -3.07 -16.54 24.22
CA LEU A 681 -3.09 -16.50 22.75
C LEU A 681 -3.45 -17.85 22.12
N GLN A 682 -2.97 -18.97 22.68
CA GLN A 682 -3.36 -20.29 22.22
C GLN A 682 -4.87 -20.56 22.39
N SER A 683 -5.49 -19.97 23.42
CA SER A 683 -6.93 -20.12 23.68
C SER A 683 -7.77 -19.28 22.71
N ASN A 684 -7.23 -18.20 22.16
CA ASN A 684 -7.93 -17.25 21.30
C ASN A 684 -7.76 -17.53 19.79
N SER A 685 -6.76 -18.33 19.39
CA SER A 685 -6.43 -18.61 17.99
C SER A 685 -6.63 -20.10 17.70
N SER A 686 -7.55 -20.45 16.82
CA SER A 686 -7.73 -21.82 16.37
C SER A 686 -6.65 -22.29 15.37
N ALA A 687 -6.05 -21.36 14.63
CA ALA A 687 -5.08 -21.67 13.58
C ALA A 687 -3.63 -21.81 14.08
N ASP A 688 -3.25 -21.11 15.16
CA ASP A 688 -1.87 -21.01 15.62
C ASP A 688 -1.61 -21.76 16.93
N VAL A 689 -2.58 -22.54 17.41
CA VAL A 689 -2.48 -23.30 18.69
C VAL A 689 -1.22 -24.15 18.73
N GLY A 690 -0.94 -24.88 17.64
CA GLY A 690 0.25 -25.73 17.55
C GLY A 690 1.55 -24.93 17.64
N TYR A 691 1.62 -23.80 16.96
CA TYR A 691 2.78 -22.91 16.99
C TYR A 691 3.03 -22.33 18.39
N TYR A 692 2.00 -21.80 19.07
CA TYR A 692 2.16 -21.25 20.41
C TYR A 692 2.54 -22.32 21.44
N ASN A 693 1.95 -23.51 21.34
CA ASN A 693 2.36 -24.64 22.20
C ASN A 693 3.81 -25.05 21.94
N ASN A 694 4.25 -25.12 20.69
CA ASN A 694 5.66 -25.42 20.38
C ASN A 694 6.58 -24.33 20.95
N MET A 695 6.20 -23.06 20.91
CA MET A 695 6.99 -21.97 21.51
C MET A 695 7.09 -22.10 23.03
N LEU A 696 5.96 -22.36 23.73
CA LEU A 696 5.96 -22.62 25.17
C LEU A 696 6.79 -23.84 25.51
N GLY A 697 6.71 -24.90 24.72
CA GLY A 697 7.53 -26.08 24.84
C GLY A 697 9.03 -25.79 24.73
N LEU A 698 9.45 -25.00 23.74
CA LEU A 698 10.84 -24.57 23.57
C LEU A 698 11.32 -23.71 24.73
N TRP A 699 10.50 -22.78 25.21
CA TRP A 699 10.83 -21.98 26.37
C TRP A 699 10.96 -22.84 27.64
N ALA A 700 10.03 -23.78 27.87
CA ALA A 700 10.12 -24.71 29.01
C ALA A 700 11.36 -25.60 28.91
N LEU A 701 11.71 -26.07 27.69
CA LEU A 701 12.91 -26.87 27.45
C LEU A 701 14.19 -26.06 27.75
N GLN A 702 14.21 -24.78 27.36
CA GLN A 702 15.34 -23.88 27.65
C GLN A 702 15.49 -23.66 29.15
N GLN A 703 14.39 -23.59 29.90
CA GLN A 703 14.38 -23.50 31.36
C GLN A 703 14.56 -24.87 32.08
N ARG A 704 14.83 -25.96 31.35
CA ARG A 704 15.01 -27.34 31.83
C ARG A 704 13.77 -27.95 32.51
N ALA A 705 12.59 -27.37 32.27
CA ALA A 705 11.32 -27.91 32.74
C ALA A 705 10.78 -28.95 31.73
N PHE A 706 11.48 -30.11 31.68
CA PHE A 706 11.27 -31.11 30.63
C PHE A 706 9.86 -31.67 30.56
N ARG A 707 9.21 -31.93 31.74
CA ARG A 707 7.82 -32.44 31.78
C ARG A 707 6.81 -31.41 31.27
N SER A 708 6.98 -30.14 31.65
CA SER A 708 6.18 -29.06 31.08
C SER A 708 6.39 -28.92 29.58
N ALA A 709 7.63 -29.06 29.11
CA ALA A 709 7.94 -29.02 27.68
C ALA A 709 7.24 -30.17 26.92
N ILE A 710 7.23 -31.38 27.49
CA ILE A 710 6.54 -32.57 26.93
C ILE A 710 5.04 -32.26 26.72
N GLU A 711 4.37 -31.72 27.75
CA GLU A 711 2.95 -31.40 27.64
C GLU A 711 2.66 -30.36 26.55
N PHE A 712 3.48 -29.34 26.46
CA PHE A 712 3.32 -28.33 25.42
C PHE A 712 3.60 -28.90 24.00
N PHE A 713 4.67 -29.69 23.86
CA PHE A 713 4.94 -30.33 22.55
C PHE A 713 3.90 -31.36 22.16
N ASP A 714 3.37 -32.13 23.10
CA ASP A 714 2.30 -33.10 22.83
C ASP A 714 1.02 -32.39 22.37
N ARG A 715 0.65 -31.25 22.99
CA ARG A 715 -0.43 -30.40 22.50
C ARG A 715 -0.11 -29.84 21.12
N ALA A 716 1.11 -29.38 20.86
CA ALA A 716 1.49 -28.86 19.56
C ALA A 716 1.35 -29.93 18.46
N VAL A 717 1.74 -31.18 18.73
CA VAL A 717 1.57 -32.33 17.83
C VAL A 717 0.09 -32.65 17.61
N THR A 718 -0.73 -32.59 18.66
CA THR A 718 -2.19 -32.77 18.56
C THR A 718 -2.87 -31.76 17.64
N TYR A 719 -2.30 -30.55 17.50
CA TYR A 719 -2.76 -29.51 16.57
C TYR A 719 -1.93 -29.44 15.28
N ASP A 720 -1.44 -30.59 14.80
CA ASP A 720 -0.76 -30.80 13.51
C ASP A 720 0.51 -29.94 13.27
N PHE A 721 1.22 -29.55 14.37
CA PHE A 721 2.48 -28.84 14.22
C PHE A 721 3.66 -29.84 14.17
N GLU A 722 4.00 -30.24 12.95
CA GLU A 722 4.96 -31.33 12.67
C GLU A 722 6.34 -31.14 13.31
N GLU A 723 6.85 -29.88 13.37
CA GLU A 723 8.17 -29.61 13.98
C GLU A 723 8.24 -29.99 15.47
N ALA A 724 7.09 -30.00 16.16
CA ALA A 724 7.03 -30.35 17.57
C ALA A 724 7.29 -31.83 17.84
N LYS A 725 7.11 -32.73 16.87
CA LYS A 725 7.36 -34.18 17.05
C LYS A 725 8.83 -34.45 17.42
N VAL A 726 9.77 -33.79 16.72
CA VAL A 726 11.21 -33.93 17.02
C VAL A 726 11.52 -33.36 18.40
N ASN A 727 10.95 -32.21 18.73
CA ASN A 727 11.13 -31.57 20.04
C ASN A 727 10.57 -32.41 21.18
N LEU A 728 9.39 -33.03 20.96
CA LEU A 728 8.76 -33.98 21.90
C LEU A 728 9.65 -35.20 22.18
N ALA A 729 10.18 -35.82 21.12
CA ALA A 729 11.07 -36.97 21.28
C ALA A 729 12.30 -36.65 22.12
N ILE A 730 12.90 -35.46 21.89
CA ILE A 730 14.07 -35.03 22.67
C ILE A 730 13.68 -34.67 24.11
N ALA A 731 12.56 -33.98 24.31
CA ALA A 731 12.08 -33.65 25.67
C ALA A 731 11.77 -34.90 26.48
N LEU A 732 11.20 -35.95 25.87
CA LEU A 732 10.95 -37.25 26.50
C LEU A 732 12.27 -37.95 26.93
N LEU A 733 13.30 -37.88 26.05
CA LEU A 733 14.62 -38.39 26.42
C LEU A 733 15.21 -37.62 27.63
N ARG A 734 15.04 -36.32 27.65
CA ARG A 734 15.56 -35.47 28.72
C ARG A 734 14.84 -35.70 30.04
N ASP A 735 13.59 -36.16 30.04
CA ASP A 735 12.81 -36.53 31.24
C ASP A 735 13.01 -38.02 31.63
N ASP A 736 13.92 -38.73 30.98
CA ASP A 736 14.19 -40.17 31.18
C ASP A 736 13.01 -41.09 30.80
N SER A 737 12.08 -40.58 30.01
CA SER A 737 10.93 -41.33 29.48
C SER A 737 11.32 -42.10 28.20
N LEU A 738 12.33 -43.02 28.31
CA LEU A 738 13.00 -43.67 27.21
C LEU A 738 12.07 -44.49 26.30
N ALA A 739 11.08 -45.19 26.89
CA ALA A 739 10.13 -46.02 26.14
C ALA A 739 9.22 -45.13 25.22
N SER A 740 8.69 -44.04 25.75
CA SER A 740 7.85 -43.09 25.00
C SER A 740 8.67 -42.35 23.96
N ALA A 741 9.90 -41.95 24.27
CA ALA A 741 10.82 -41.32 23.33
C ALA A 741 11.11 -42.26 22.12
N LYS A 742 11.38 -43.52 22.38
CA LYS A 742 11.63 -44.52 21.35
C LYS A 742 10.44 -44.69 20.41
N MET A 743 9.24 -44.74 20.96
CA MET A 743 8.00 -44.85 20.15
C MET A 743 7.81 -43.64 19.21
N VAL A 744 8.00 -42.40 19.71
CA VAL A 744 7.89 -41.19 18.87
C VAL A 744 8.98 -41.15 17.80
N MET A 745 10.21 -41.54 18.13
CA MET A 745 11.31 -41.60 17.17
C MET A 745 11.09 -42.64 16.09
N GLU A 746 10.56 -43.82 16.41
CA GLU A 746 10.19 -44.87 15.45
C GLU A 746 9.14 -44.32 14.46
N GLN A 747 8.10 -43.63 14.95
CA GLN A 747 7.09 -43.00 14.09
C GLN A 747 7.71 -41.96 13.15
N LEU A 748 8.63 -41.11 13.66
CA LEU A 748 9.31 -40.11 12.82
C LEU A 748 10.16 -40.75 11.71
N ILE A 749 10.82 -41.87 12.01
CA ILE A 749 11.61 -42.61 11.01
C ILE A 749 10.71 -43.27 9.96
N GLU A 750 9.55 -43.80 10.38
CA GLU A 750 8.57 -44.37 9.43
C GLU A 750 7.99 -43.29 8.49
N GLU A 751 7.68 -42.10 9.01
CA GLU A 751 7.11 -40.99 8.25
C GLU A 751 8.13 -40.36 7.27
N GLN A 752 9.37 -40.12 7.71
CA GLN A 752 10.39 -39.36 6.96
C GLN A 752 11.35 -40.27 6.14
N GLY A 753 11.32 -41.58 6.37
CA GLY A 753 12.28 -42.55 5.85
C GLY A 753 13.60 -42.58 6.64
N PRO A 754 14.39 -43.63 6.45
CA PRO A 754 15.64 -43.80 7.17
C PRO A 754 16.73 -42.84 6.68
N ASN A 755 16.99 -41.80 7.47
CA ASN A 755 18.12 -40.90 7.27
C ASN A 755 19.17 -41.19 8.34
N GLU A 756 20.23 -41.89 7.98
CA GLU A 756 21.28 -42.32 8.93
C GLU A 756 22.01 -41.18 9.64
N ASN A 757 22.04 -40.00 9.03
CA ASN A 757 22.69 -38.82 9.55
C ASN A 757 21.76 -37.86 10.35
N SER A 758 20.50 -38.27 10.57
CA SER A 758 19.58 -37.48 11.35
C SER A 758 19.90 -37.55 12.86
N VAL A 759 19.61 -36.47 13.59
CA VAL A 759 19.75 -36.43 15.05
C VAL A 759 18.93 -37.55 15.69
N ILE A 760 17.74 -37.86 15.18
CA ILE A 760 16.85 -38.93 15.68
C ILE A 760 17.50 -40.28 15.52
N SER A 761 18.08 -40.59 14.34
CA SER A 761 18.78 -41.86 14.12
C SER A 761 20.01 -42.03 15.04
N THR A 762 20.73 -40.94 15.27
CA THR A 762 21.85 -40.92 16.23
C THR A 762 21.39 -41.20 17.65
N LEU A 763 20.33 -40.52 18.11
CA LEU A 763 19.79 -40.74 19.44
C LEU A 763 19.26 -42.16 19.66
N MET A 764 18.58 -42.71 18.65
CA MET A 764 18.13 -44.13 18.67
C MET A 764 19.29 -45.10 18.87
N LYS A 765 20.39 -44.93 18.11
CA LYS A 765 21.60 -45.77 18.28
C LYS A 765 22.20 -45.61 19.69
N LEU A 766 22.28 -44.38 20.21
CA LEU A 766 22.87 -44.12 21.51
C LEU A 766 22.04 -44.70 22.68
N MET A 767 20.74 -44.84 22.56
CA MET A 767 19.86 -45.46 23.56
C MET A 767 20.21 -46.93 23.86
N ASP A 768 20.73 -47.62 22.84
CA ASP A 768 21.05 -49.06 22.94
C ASP A 768 22.51 -49.28 23.44
N ILE A 769 23.38 -48.25 23.44
CA ILE A 769 24.77 -48.33 23.89
C ILE A 769 24.89 -48.06 25.37
N LYS A 770 25.13 -49.09 26.21
CA LYS A 770 25.23 -48.96 27.65
C LYS A 770 26.65 -49.21 28.21
N ASP A 771 27.55 -49.67 27.35
CA ASP A 771 28.94 -49.95 27.73
C ASP A 771 29.80 -48.72 27.62
N ILE A 772 30.52 -48.40 28.71
CA ILE A 772 31.35 -47.20 28.82
C ILE A 772 32.53 -47.20 27.84
N ALA A 773 33.10 -48.36 27.59
CA ALA A 773 34.19 -48.49 26.61
C ALA A 773 33.73 -48.14 25.19
N SER A 774 32.50 -48.50 24.84
CA SER A 774 31.87 -48.11 23.59
C SER A 774 31.60 -46.63 23.53
N ILE A 775 31.07 -46.02 24.60
CA ILE A 775 30.78 -44.59 24.68
C ILE A 775 32.07 -43.73 24.59
N THR A 776 33.14 -44.11 25.26
CA THR A 776 34.42 -43.35 25.23
C THR A 776 35.07 -43.36 23.86
N ASN A 777 34.71 -44.24 22.94
CA ASN A 777 35.16 -44.30 21.55
C ASN A 777 34.31 -43.54 20.57
N LEU A 778 33.16 -43.00 20.95
CA LEU A 778 32.27 -42.21 20.09
C LEU A 778 32.90 -40.83 19.77
N PRO A 779 32.38 -40.12 18.78
CA PRO A 779 32.66 -38.68 18.59
C PRO A 779 32.24 -37.88 19.82
N ASP A 780 32.94 -36.79 20.11
CA ASP A 780 32.77 -36.02 21.35
C ASP A 780 31.31 -35.57 21.57
N ARG A 781 30.60 -35.14 20.50
CA ARG A 781 29.20 -34.76 20.57
C ARG A 781 28.30 -35.94 20.97
N GLU A 782 28.55 -37.11 20.44
CA GLU A 782 27.82 -38.32 20.76
C GLU A 782 28.11 -38.81 22.17
N LYS A 783 29.37 -38.69 22.69
CA LYS A 783 29.71 -38.93 24.10
C LYS A 783 28.89 -38.08 25.03
N CYS A 784 28.73 -36.77 24.72
CA CYS A 784 27.90 -35.88 25.50
C CYS A 784 26.41 -36.29 25.48
N MET A 785 25.89 -36.68 24.30
CA MET A 785 24.51 -37.16 24.18
C MET A 785 24.30 -38.48 24.95
N ALA A 786 25.20 -39.44 24.83
CA ALA A 786 25.14 -40.71 25.55
C ALA A 786 25.21 -40.50 27.08
N LEU A 787 26.04 -39.55 27.51
CA LEU A 787 26.14 -39.18 28.94
C LEU A 787 24.79 -38.79 29.52
N TRP A 788 24.09 -37.84 28.90
CA TRP A 788 22.81 -37.38 29.49
C TRP A 788 21.66 -38.36 29.27
N ILE A 789 21.70 -39.27 28.26
CA ILE A 789 20.73 -40.35 28.08
C ILE A 789 20.85 -41.38 29.22
N HIS A 790 22.08 -41.72 29.61
CA HIS A 790 22.35 -42.81 30.53
C HIS A 790 22.87 -42.37 31.92
N GLN A 791 22.91 -41.08 32.21
CA GLN A 791 23.53 -40.52 33.41
C GLN A 791 23.04 -41.16 34.73
N ARG A 792 21.75 -41.50 34.80
CA ARG A 792 21.17 -42.14 35.99
C ARG A 792 21.66 -43.58 36.22
N GLN A 793 22.20 -44.21 35.20
CA GLN A 793 22.68 -45.59 35.23
C GLN A 793 24.18 -45.65 35.55
N PHE A 794 24.92 -44.55 35.36
CA PHE A 794 26.35 -44.53 35.59
C PHE A 794 26.72 -44.09 37.00
N SER A 795 27.76 -44.72 37.58
CA SER A 795 28.42 -44.21 38.77
C SER A 795 29.13 -42.89 38.46
N PHE A 796 29.37 -42.08 39.48
CA PHE A 796 30.09 -40.81 39.31
C PHE A 796 31.46 -40.95 38.68
N ASN A 797 32.24 -41.98 39.00
CA ASN A 797 33.52 -42.26 38.39
C ASN A 797 33.43 -42.58 36.89
N GLU A 798 32.38 -43.25 36.45
CA GLU A 798 32.08 -43.56 35.08
C GLU A 798 31.74 -42.26 34.29
N VAL A 799 30.89 -41.40 34.86
CA VAL A 799 30.58 -40.06 34.32
C VAL A 799 31.86 -39.27 34.15
N LEU A 800 32.76 -39.22 35.15
CA LEU A 800 34.04 -38.54 35.04
C LEU A 800 34.95 -39.14 33.96
N SER A 801 34.95 -40.45 33.77
CA SER A 801 35.76 -41.07 32.72
C SER A 801 35.27 -40.64 31.30
N ILE A 802 33.97 -40.55 31.08
CA ILE A 802 33.38 -40.09 29.84
C ILE A 802 33.75 -38.62 29.63
N ILE A 803 33.56 -37.73 30.63
CA ILE A 803 33.90 -36.30 30.55
C ILE A 803 35.39 -36.09 30.20
N ARG A 804 36.28 -36.84 30.83
CA ARG A 804 37.73 -36.78 30.60
C ARG A 804 38.11 -37.22 29.17
N SER A 805 37.37 -38.12 28.57
CA SER A 805 37.59 -38.62 27.21
C SER A 805 37.15 -37.63 26.12
N ILE A 806 36.44 -36.55 26.43
CA ILE A 806 36.00 -35.49 25.49
C ILE A 806 37.16 -34.54 25.27
N GLU A 807 37.57 -34.38 24.02
CA GLU A 807 38.71 -33.50 23.63
C GLU A 807 38.27 -32.08 23.35
N GLN A 808 37.13 -31.92 22.67
CA GLN A 808 36.60 -30.60 22.29
C GLN A 808 36.11 -29.81 23.51
N ASN A 809 36.71 -28.66 23.74
CA ASN A 809 36.50 -27.86 24.95
C ASN A 809 35.06 -27.47 25.18
N TYR A 810 34.33 -27.01 24.15
CA TYR A 810 32.91 -26.64 24.26
C TYR A 810 32.01 -27.83 24.63
N THR A 811 32.19 -28.95 23.96
CA THR A 811 31.42 -30.18 24.22
C THR A 811 31.72 -30.74 25.62
N LYS A 812 32.97 -30.60 26.11
CA LYS A 812 33.37 -30.97 27.48
C LYS A 812 32.66 -30.10 28.52
N GLN A 813 32.53 -28.80 28.28
CA GLN A 813 31.80 -27.90 29.16
C GLN A 813 30.29 -28.25 29.23
N LEU A 814 29.69 -28.59 28.06
CA LEU A 814 28.32 -29.11 28.04
C LEU A 814 28.15 -30.37 28.89
N ALA A 815 29.07 -31.32 28.75
CA ALA A 815 29.07 -32.55 29.51
C ALA A 815 29.25 -32.29 31.03
N ILE A 816 30.12 -31.34 31.42
CA ILE A 816 30.27 -30.93 32.83
C ILE A 816 29.00 -30.24 33.32
N TYR A 817 28.40 -29.37 32.52
CA TYR A 817 27.15 -28.68 32.87
C TYR A 817 26.02 -29.67 33.16
N GLU A 818 25.83 -30.66 32.31
CA GLU A 818 24.83 -31.71 32.51
C GLU A 818 25.10 -32.56 33.75
N ALA A 819 26.36 -32.98 33.94
CA ALA A 819 26.76 -33.75 35.11
C ALA A 819 26.63 -32.96 36.41
N LEU A 820 26.99 -31.68 36.40
CA LEU A 820 26.93 -30.80 37.60
C LEU A 820 25.48 -30.54 38.00
N ASP A 821 24.57 -30.22 37.06
CA ASP A 821 23.17 -29.99 37.43
C ASP A 821 22.51 -31.24 38.03
N TYR A 822 22.79 -32.42 37.43
CA TYR A 822 22.32 -33.68 38.00
C TYR A 822 22.91 -33.95 39.38
N THR A 823 24.24 -33.77 39.56
CA THR A 823 24.92 -34.06 40.83
C THR A 823 24.51 -33.09 41.95
N ILE A 824 24.21 -31.82 41.65
CA ILE A 824 23.65 -30.88 42.66
C ILE A 824 22.29 -31.37 43.18
N GLN A 825 21.51 -32.04 42.35
CA GLN A 825 20.19 -32.50 42.72
C GLN A 825 20.19 -33.85 43.47
N PHE A 826 21.02 -34.81 43.03
CA PHE A 826 20.98 -36.19 43.44
C PHE A 826 22.32 -36.78 43.98
N GLY A 827 23.42 -36.04 43.80
CA GLY A 827 24.75 -36.51 44.15
C GLY A 827 25.25 -36.08 45.54
N SER A 828 26.51 -36.39 45.84
CA SER A 828 27.16 -35.96 47.07
C SER A 828 27.96 -34.65 46.91
N ASP A 829 28.16 -33.91 48.01
CA ASP A 829 28.93 -32.65 48.01
C ASP A 829 30.36 -32.79 47.51
N PRO A 830 31.10 -33.86 47.79
CA PRO A 830 32.45 -34.09 47.22
C PRO A 830 32.41 -34.23 45.69
N ASP A 831 31.35 -34.88 45.15
CA ASP A 831 31.22 -35.05 43.70
C ASP A 831 30.98 -33.71 43.01
N VAL A 832 30.09 -32.85 43.60
CA VAL A 832 29.88 -31.47 43.11
C VAL A 832 31.16 -30.67 43.11
N GLN A 833 31.92 -30.73 44.24
CA GLN A 833 33.17 -29.99 44.34
C GLN A 833 34.20 -30.45 43.28
N GLN A 834 34.27 -31.72 42.95
CA GLN A 834 35.18 -32.22 41.93
C GLN A 834 34.82 -31.73 40.54
N LEU A 835 33.55 -31.62 40.20
CA LEU A 835 33.09 -31.04 38.94
C LEU A 835 33.37 -29.55 38.91
N LEU A 836 33.17 -28.81 39.98
CA LEU A 836 33.47 -27.38 40.09
C LEU A 836 34.96 -27.08 39.91
N ASP A 837 35.83 -27.96 40.46
CA ASP A 837 37.28 -27.82 40.26
C ASP A 837 37.66 -28.00 38.79
N MET A 838 37.01 -28.92 38.04
CA MET A 838 37.19 -29.02 36.59
C MET A 838 36.73 -27.77 35.85
N VAL A 839 35.65 -27.11 36.28
CA VAL A 839 35.22 -25.82 35.72
C VAL A 839 36.29 -24.76 35.93
N ARG A 840 36.86 -24.66 37.11
CA ARG A 840 37.93 -23.69 37.42
C ARG A 840 39.19 -23.90 36.59
N GLU A 841 39.55 -25.15 36.29
CA GLU A 841 40.64 -25.47 35.39
C GLU A 841 40.41 -25.01 33.95
N MET A 842 39.14 -24.96 33.50
CA MET A 842 38.74 -24.58 32.13
C MET A 842 38.52 -23.06 31.98
N GLU A 843 38.31 -22.32 33.07
CA GLU A 843 38.12 -20.83 33.06
C GLU A 843 39.27 -20.11 32.31
N ALA A 844 40.50 -20.60 32.48
CA ALA A 844 41.68 -19.99 31.83
C ALA A 844 41.65 -19.99 30.29
N GLN A 845 40.69 -20.70 29.67
CA GLN A 845 40.65 -20.91 28.21
C GLN A 845 39.53 -20.12 27.48
N GLY A 846 38.71 -19.33 28.19
CA GLY A 846 37.67 -18.43 27.70
C GLY A 846 36.55 -19.17 26.94
N SER A 847 35.35 -19.27 27.51
CA SER A 847 34.24 -19.92 26.85
C SER A 847 32.89 -19.33 27.21
N ARG A 848 31.92 -19.52 26.31
CA ARG A 848 30.56 -19.01 26.36
C ARG A 848 29.67 -19.67 27.46
N LEU A 849 29.96 -20.92 27.83
CA LEU A 849 29.19 -21.68 28.80
C LEU A 849 29.64 -21.46 30.27
N VAL A 850 30.74 -20.76 30.49
CA VAL A 850 31.25 -20.50 31.85
C VAL A 850 30.24 -19.79 32.73
N THR A 851 29.46 -18.85 32.17
CA THR A 851 28.42 -18.13 32.92
C THR A 851 27.31 -19.08 33.38
N ASP A 852 26.88 -20.02 32.54
CA ASP A 852 25.85 -20.99 32.93
C ASP A 852 26.33 -21.95 34.03
N LEU A 853 27.62 -22.32 34.01
CA LEU A 853 28.25 -23.10 35.05
C LEU A 853 28.32 -22.33 36.38
N TYR A 854 28.58 -21.05 36.38
CA TYR A 854 28.53 -20.18 37.57
C TYR A 854 27.12 -20.11 38.18
N TRP A 855 26.07 -20.11 37.35
CA TRP A 855 24.71 -20.14 37.88
C TRP A 855 24.41 -21.46 38.61
N LEU A 856 24.95 -22.58 38.18
CA LEU A 856 24.84 -23.85 38.89
C LEU A 856 25.64 -23.86 40.20
N GLU A 857 26.85 -23.29 40.21
CA GLU A 857 27.65 -23.11 41.42
C GLU A 857 26.92 -22.26 42.45
N LEU A 858 26.35 -21.12 42.04
CA LEU A 858 25.54 -20.24 42.88
C LEU A 858 24.28 -20.94 43.42
N LYS A 859 23.61 -21.77 42.62
CA LYS A 859 22.49 -22.60 43.02
C LYS A 859 22.90 -23.56 44.16
N TRP A 860 24.05 -24.19 44.04
CA TRP A 860 24.58 -25.09 45.04
C TRP A 860 24.98 -24.35 46.33
N LEU A 861 25.64 -23.19 46.23
CA LEU A 861 26.04 -22.39 47.38
C LEU A 861 24.85 -21.92 48.23
N VAL A 862 23.77 -21.46 47.60
CA VAL A 862 22.54 -21.09 48.28
C VAL A 862 21.88 -22.30 48.97
N LYS A 863 21.83 -23.45 48.26
CA LYS A 863 21.31 -24.70 48.84
C LYS A 863 22.09 -25.13 50.11
N LYS A 864 23.39 -24.86 50.14
CA LYS A 864 24.30 -25.18 51.29
C LYS A 864 24.42 -24.04 52.31
N LYS A 865 23.80 -22.91 52.06
CA LYS A 865 23.89 -21.68 52.88
C LYS A 865 25.33 -21.12 53.00
N HIS A 866 26.17 -21.31 51.93
CA HIS A 866 27.53 -20.79 51.86
C HIS A 866 27.56 -19.40 51.25
N PHE A 867 26.90 -18.43 51.90
CA PHE A 867 26.65 -17.11 51.32
C PHE A 867 27.90 -16.25 51.10
N ASN A 868 28.98 -16.51 51.87
CA ASN A 868 30.25 -15.75 51.82
C ASN A 868 31.01 -15.90 50.49
N GLU A 869 30.73 -16.97 49.71
CA GLU A 869 31.40 -17.25 48.45
C GLU A 869 30.67 -16.66 47.23
N ILE A 870 29.40 -16.26 47.43
CA ILE A 870 28.51 -15.80 46.31
C ILE A 870 29.06 -14.55 45.67
N GLU A 871 29.56 -13.57 46.43
CA GLU A 871 29.99 -12.26 45.93
C GLU A 871 31.20 -12.41 44.92
N GLY A 872 32.12 -13.31 45.23
CA GLY A 872 33.29 -13.61 44.41
C GLY A 872 32.91 -14.21 43.06
N ILE A 873 31.84 -15.00 42.98
CA ILE A 873 31.34 -15.58 41.74
C ILE A 873 30.52 -14.58 40.94
N LEU A 874 29.67 -13.78 41.59
CA LEU A 874 28.89 -12.74 40.93
C LEU A 874 29.75 -11.69 40.23
N ALA A 875 30.90 -11.37 40.74
CA ALA A 875 31.86 -10.43 40.13
C ALA A 875 32.43 -10.93 38.83
N ARG A 876 32.32 -12.23 38.51
CA ARG A 876 32.79 -12.84 37.25
C ARG A 876 31.70 -12.87 36.18
N ILE A 877 30.42 -12.68 36.57
CA ILE A 877 29.29 -12.71 35.66
C ILE A 877 29.05 -11.31 35.05
N SER A 878 29.08 -11.22 33.71
CA SER A 878 28.81 -9.99 32.98
C SER A 878 27.36 -9.51 33.19
N ASP A 879 27.17 -8.18 33.16
CA ASP A 879 25.85 -7.57 33.16
C ASP A 879 25.15 -7.77 31.81
N ASP A 880 24.22 -8.71 31.75
CA ASP A 880 23.32 -8.96 30.63
C ASP A 880 21.87 -8.97 31.16
N HIS A 881 20.92 -8.41 30.39
CA HIS A 881 19.51 -8.37 30.80
C HIS A 881 18.93 -9.76 31.09
N ARG A 882 19.31 -10.77 30.31
CA ARG A 882 18.87 -12.17 30.54
C ARG A 882 19.23 -12.72 31.92
N ASN A 883 20.26 -12.15 32.51
CA ASN A 883 20.79 -12.57 33.81
C ASN A 883 20.36 -11.63 34.95
N SER A 884 19.63 -10.55 34.61
CA SER A 884 19.31 -9.48 35.56
C SER A 884 18.56 -9.98 36.79
N VAL A 885 17.51 -10.78 36.61
CA VAL A 885 16.69 -11.34 37.71
C VAL A 885 17.53 -12.22 38.63
N LYS A 886 18.30 -13.15 38.06
CA LYS A 886 19.17 -14.07 38.83
C LYS A 886 20.26 -13.30 39.56
N LYS A 887 20.91 -12.34 38.93
CA LYS A 887 21.96 -11.51 39.52
C LYS A 887 21.42 -10.67 40.68
N GLN A 888 20.28 -10.01 40.51
CA GLN A 888 19.63 -9.22 41.56
C GLN A 888 19.23 -10.07 42.74
N PHE A 889 18.72 -11.30 42.52
CA PHE A 889 18.42 -12.22 43.58
C PHE A 889 19.66 -12.54 44.44
N TYR A 890 20.76 -12.99 43.82
CA TYR A 890 21.97 -13.34 44.57
C TYR A 890 22.60 -12.11 45.25
N GLN A 891 22.53 -10.93 44.66
CA GLN A 891 22.94 -9.67 45.28
C GLN A 891 22.07 -9.35 46.52
N ALA A 892 20.76 -9.57 46.43
CA ALA A 892 19.85 -9.41 47.59
C ALA A 892 20.18 -10.39 48.72
N VAL A 893 20.46 -11.65 48.39
CA VAL A 893 20.85 -12.68 49.36
C VAL A 893 22.12 -12.26 50.12
N VAL A 894 23.16 -11.81 49.41
CA VAL A 894 24.41 -11.34 50.05
C VAL A 894 24.16 -10.09 50.90
N SER A 895 23.39 -9.15 50.41
CA SER A 895 23.07 -7.91 51.16
C SER A 895 22.31 -8.17 52.47
N MET A 896 21.42 -9.16 52.46
CA MET A 896 20.67 -9.55 53.70
C MET A 896 21.56 -10.13 54.74
N GLN A 897 22.56 -10.92 54.40
CA GLN A 897 23.57 -11.43 55.31
C GLN A 897 24.39 -10.31 55.96
N ASN A 898 24.56 -9.19 55.27
CA ASN A 898 25.29 -8.00 55.70
C ASN A 898 24.43 -7.00 56.52
N GLY A 899 23.17 -7.34 56.86
CA GLY A 899 22.34 -6.58 57.82
C GLY A 899 21.38 -5.56 57.19
N SER A 900 21.14 -5.58 55.88
CA SER A 900 20.20 -4.65 55.18
C SER A 900 18.88 -5.33 54.81
N ALA A 901 18.05 -5.72 55.77
CA ALA A 901 16.92 -6.63 55.51
C ALA A 901 15.69 -5.96 54.85
N GLY A 902 15.30 -4.74 55.23
CA GLY A 902 13.99 -4.16 54.89
C GLY A 902 13.74 -3.95 53.36
N ASP A 903 14.62 -3.20 52.69
CA ASP A 903 14.48 -2.89 51.28
C ASP A 903 14.66 -4.12 50.36
N LYS A 904 15.32 -5.15 50.85
CA LYS A 904 15.62 -6.37 50.07
C LYS A 904 14.47 -7.37 50.05
N LEU A 905 13.64 -7.40 51.07
CA LEU A 905 12.42 -8.20 51.08
C LEU A 905 11.43 -7.76 50.01
N GLU A 906 11.26 -6.45 49.80
CA GLU A 906 10.42 -5.94 48.69
C GLU A 906 11.04 -6.26 47.32
N THR A 907 12.37 -6.18 47.19
CA THR A 907 13.07 -6.63 45.99
C THR A 907 12.81 -8.10 45.70
N LEU A 908 12.95 -8.97 46.69
CA LEU A 908 12.70 -10.42 46.55
C LEU A 908 11.24 -10.73 46.19
N LYS A 909 10.30 -9.97 46.72
CA LYS A 909 8.89 -10.08 46.37
C LYS A 909 8.68 -9.79 44.88
N THR A 910 9.20 -8.66 44.40
CA THR A 910 9.10 -8.27 42.97
C THR A 910 9.77 -9.29 42.05
N LEU A 911 10.96 -9.78 42.44
CA LEU A 911 11.67 -10.77 41.62
C LEU A 911 10.96 -12.12 41.57
N SER A 912 10.37 -12.56 42.71
CA SER A 912 9.63 -13.84 42.81
C SER A 912 8.37 -13.88 41.93
N GLU A 913 7.88 -12.72 41.45
CA GLU A 913 6.76 -12.61 40.53
C GLU A 913 7.19 -12.66 39.03
N GLN A 914 8.50 -12.82 38.72
CA GLN A 914 9.01 -12.77 37.37
C GLN A 914 9.41 -14.14 36.80
N ASP A 915 10.16 -14.94 37.54
CA ASP A 915 10.72 -16.20 37.03
C ASP A 915 10.21 -17.43 37.77
N PRO A 916 9.27 -18.23 37.19
CA PRO A 916 8.71 -19.42 37.85
C PRO A 916 9.61 -20.65 37.75
N PHE A 917 10.71 -20.59 37.03
CA PHE A 917 11.66 -21.68 36.84
C PHE A 917 12.90 -21.52 37.72
N PHE A 918 13.10 -20.36 38.34
CA PHE A 918 14.24 -20.11 39.19
C PHE A 918 13.94 -20.55 40.65
N GLU A 919 13.88 -21.86 40.85
CA GLU A 919 13.51 -22.53 42.10
C GLU A 919 14.26 -21.99 43.33
N PRO A 920 15.60 -21.78 43.35
CA PRO A 920 16.30 -21.27 44.51
C PRO A 920 15.78 -19.94 45.02
N MET A 921 15.39 -19.04 44.10
CA MET A 921 14.81 -17.74 44.50
C MET A 921 13.43 -17.90 45.12
N LEU A 922 12.58 -18.70 44.52
CA LEU A 922 11.20 -18.88 44.94
C LEU A 922 11.12 -19.56 46.32
N VAL A 923 11.88 -20.64 46.50
CA VAL A 923 11.93 -21.37 47.81
C VAL A 923 12.54 -20.49 48.90
N TYR A 924 13.67 -19.83 48.60
CA TYR A 924 14.33 -18.95 49.55
C TYR A 924 13.45 -17.75 49.94
N SER A 925 12.80 -17.12 48.99
CA SER A 925 11.89 -15.99 49.21
C SER A 925 10.69 -16.42 50.05
N ALA A 926 10.07 -17.56 49.74
CA ALA A 926 8.94 -18.09 50.51
C ALA A 926 9.34 -18.38 51.97
N GLU A 927 10.53 -18.98 52.21
CA GLU A 927 11.06 -19.20 53.57
C GLU A 927 11.26 -17.88 54.33
N LEU A 928 11.75 -16.81 53.66
CA LEU A 928 11.93 -15.50 54.29
C LEU A 928 10.59 -14.82 54.58
N PHE A 929 9.63 -14.90 53.66
CA PHE A 929 8.30 -14.33 53.88
C PHE A 929 7.61 -14.99 55.09
N HIS A 930 7.77 -16.30 55.23
CA HIS A 930 7.30 -17.01 56.42
C HIS A 930 8.05 -16.61 57.72
N ASN A 931 9.40 -16.64 57.68
CA ASN A 931 10.21 -16.49 58.89
C ASN A 931 10.36 -15.03 59.32
N GLU A 932 10.60 -14.10 58.41
CA GLU A 932 10.90 -12.68 58.71
C GLU A 932 9.67 -11.79 58.65
N LEU A 933 8.83 -11.90 57.59
CA LEU A 933 7.62 -11.10 57.43
C LEU A 933 6.43 -11.67 58.22
N LYS A 934 6.48 -12.95 58.61
CA LYS A 934 5.34 -13.67 59.18
C LYS A 934 4.09 -13.66 58.32
N ASP A 935 4.29 -13.58 56.99
CA ASP A 935 3.23 -13.56 55.97
C ASP A 935 3.18 -14.90 55.24
N ASP A 936 2.47 -15.85 55.84
CA ASP A 936 2.29 -17.19 55.34
C ASP A 936 1.52 -17.23 54.04
N LEU A 937 0.60 -16.26 53.82
CA LEU A 937 -0.20 -16.19 52.63
C LEU A 937 0.62 -15.70 51.44
N LEU A 938 1.50 -14.71 51.64
CA LEU A 938 2.44 -14.26 50.61
C LEU A 938 3.38 -15.39 50.17
N ALA A 939 3.95 -16.12 51.17
CA ALA A 939 4.81 -17.27 50.89
C ALA A 939 4.09 -18.37 50.12
N TYR A 940 2.85 -18.67 50.48
CA TYR A 940 2.00 -19.64 49.82
C TYR A 940 1.71 -19.21 48.37
N ASN A 941 1.27 -17.95 48.13
CA ASN A 941 0.92 -17.42 46.81
C ASN A 941 2.14 -17.36 45.88
N THR A 942 3.32 -17.04 46.39
CA THR A 942 4.57 -17.06 45.63
C THR A 942 4.83 -18.44 45.03
N LEU A 943 4.73 -19.50 45.81
CA LEU A 943 4.92 -20.87 45.37
C LEU A 943 3.79 -21.35 44.44
N LEU A 944 2.53 -21.00 44.75
CA LEU A 944 1.37 -21.34 43.97
C LEU A 944 1.45 -20.75 42.56
N ASN A 945 1.78 -19.46 42.46
CA ASN A 945 1.91 -18.78 41.14
C ASN A 945 3.00 -19.40 40.26
N ALA A 946 4.10 -19.78 40.86
CA ALA A 946 5.18 -20.49 40.15
C ALA A 946 4.74 -21.89 39.69
N LEU A 947 4.03 -22.64 40.52
CA LEU A 947 3.52 -23.97 40.22
C LEU A 947 2.43 -23.96 39.12
N GLN A 948 1.73 -22.86 38.89
CA GLN A 948 0.80 -22.73 37.74
C GLN A 948 1.51 -22.85 36.40
N ILE A 949 2.78 -22.42 36.29
CA ILE A 949 3.59 -22.44 35.05
C ILE A 949 4.58 -23.61 35.08
N ASN A 950 5.14 -23.95 36.24
CA ASN A 950 6.10 -25.03 36.42
C ASN A 950 5.55 -26.10 37.39
N PRO A 951 4.48 -26.85 37.02
CA PRO A 951 3.79 -27.75 37.94
C PRO A 951 4.62 -28.98 38.34
N TYR A 952 5.63 -29.34 37.59
CA TYR A 952 6.44 -30.52 37.77
C TYR A 952 7.76 -30.28 38.48
N SER A 953 8.02 -29.07 39.01
CA SER A 953 9.19 -28.82 39.83
C SER A 953 9.10 -29.56 41.16
N ILE A 954 10.07 -30.42 41.42
CA ILE A 954 10.15 -31.19 42.68
C ILE A 954 10.35 -30.25 43.87
N GLU A 955 11.27 -29.32 43.76
CA GLU A 955 11.61 -28.40 44.85
C GLU A 955 10.47 -27.46 45.22
N LEU A 956 9.78 -26.92 44.16
CA LEU A 956 8.60 -26.07 44.38
C LEU A 956 7.43 -26.84 45.00
N ASN A 957 7.16 -28.08 44.56
CA ASN A 957 6.11 -28.90 45.14
C ASN A 957 6.42 -29.28 46.61
N LYS A 958 7.69 -29.58 46.97
CA LYS A 958 8.09 -29.79 48.34
C LYS A 958 7.88 -28.54 49.19
N ALA A 959 8.36 -27.41 48.77
CA ALA A 959 8.19 -26.13 49.47
C ALA A 959 6.70 -25.76 49.62
N TYR A 960 5.92 -25.93 48.55
CA TYR A 960 4.47 -25.67 48.55
C TYR A 960 3.71 -26.60 49.50
N ALA A 961 4.08 -27.90 49.58
CA ALA A 961 3.46 -28.85 50.50
C ALA A 961 3.66 -28.41 51.95
N LEU A 962 4.88 -28.01 52.33
CA LEU A 962 5.20 -27.54 53.69
C LEU A 962 4.53 -26.18 53.98
N GLN A 963 4.58 -25.25 53.04
CA GLN A 963 3.99 -23.93 53.22
C GLN A 963 2.46 -23.98 53.28
N SER A 964 1.82 -24.91 52.54
CA SER A 964 0.38 -25.16 52.67
C SER A 964 -0.02 -25.54 54.09
N LEU A 965 0.77 -26.39 54.77
CA LEU A 965 0.54 -26.73 56.17
C LEU A 965 0.65 -25.47 57.05
N ARG A 966 1.72 -24.68 56.92
CA ARG A 966 1.97 -23.45 57.69
C ARG A 966 0.86 -22.41 57.48
N SER A 967 0.27 -22.35 56.30
CA SER A 967 -0.87 -21.48 56.00
C SER A 967 -2.23 -22.03 56.42
N GLY A 968 -2.29 -23.19 57.11
CA GLY A 968 -3.55 -23.85 57.51
C GLY A 968 -4.33 -24.53 56.39
N LEU A 969 -3.73 -24.65 55.20
CA LEU A 969 -4.35 -25.20 54.00
C LEU A 969 -3.97 -26.68 53.83
N ILE A 970 -4.27 -27.53 54.82
CA ILE A 970 -3.81 -28.94 54.90
C ILE A 970 -4.17 -29.74 53.65
N SER A 971 -5.40 -29.61 53.12
CA SER A 971 -5.86 -30.36 51.93
C SER A 971 -5.05 -30.06 50.66
N TYR A 972 -4.53 -28.86 50.53
CA TYR A 972 -3.65 -28.50 49.39
C TYR A 972 -2.24 -29.09 49.57
N GLY A 973 -1.76 -29.15 50.81
CA GLY A 973 -0.52 -29.84 51.14
C GLY A 973 -0.59 -31.35 50.85
N GLU A 974 -1.69 -32.01 51.22
CA GLU A 974 -1.94 -33.43 50.88
C GLU A 974 -1.99 -33.64 49.35
N ARG A 975 -2.63 -32.71 48.60
CA ARG A 975 -2.64 -32.81 47.13
C ARG A 975 -1.25 -32.66 46.54
N ALA A 976 -0.42 -31.78 47.10
CA ALA A 976 0.98 -31.64 46.67
C ALA A 976 1.78 -32.91 46.94
N MET A 977 1.53 -33.60 48.05
CA MET A 977 2.13 -34.90 48.35
C MET A 977 1.73 -35.99 47.33
N VAL A 978 0.47 -35.99 46.89
CA VAL A 978 0.00 -36.92 45.83
C VAL A 978 0.74 -36.63 44.49
N ASN A 979 0.91 -35.35 44.15
CA ASN A 979 1.63 -34.92 42.93
C ASN A 979 3.12 -35.28 43.01
N LEU A 980 3.76 -35.18 44.16
CA LEU A 980 5.17 -35.53 44.36
C LEU A 980 5.47 -37.02 44.25
N LYS A 981 4.53 -37.89 44.61
CA LYS A 981 4.72 -39.35 44.64
C LYS A 981 5.23 -39.95 43.31
N PRO A 982 4.68 -39.63 42.16
CA PRO A 982 5.21 -40.09 40.85
C PRO A 982 6.50 -39.41 40.41
N MET A 983 6.90 -38.29 41.03
CA MET A 983 8.07 -37.50 40.66
C MET A 983 9.34 -37.93 41.37
N LEU A 984 9.21 -38.58 42.53
CA LEU A 984 10.31 -38.98 43.42
C LEU A 984 10.53 -40.48 43.40
N SER A 985 11.76 -40.87 43.70
CA SER A 985 12.02 -42.27 43.98
C SER A 985 11.26 -42.70 45.27
N PRO A 986 10.91 -43.98 45.44
CA PRO A 986 10.23 -44.45 46.64
C PRO A 986 10.99 -44.09 47.96
N ARG A 987 12.31 -44.06 47.91
CA ARG A 987 13.17 -43.66 49.03
C ARG A 987 13.07 -42.17 49.32
N ASP A 988 13.26 -41.34 48.29
CA ASP A 988 13.23 -39.87 48.44
C ASP A 988 11.84 -39.38 48.86
N PHE A 989 10.78 -40.01 48.34
CA PHE A 989 9.42 -39.73 48.76
C PHE A 989 9.20 -40.11 50.24
N ALA A 990 9.68 -41.25 50.68
CA ALA A 990 9.55 -41.66 52.09
C ALA A 990 10.33 -40.72 53.04
N ASP A 991 11.49 -40.23 52.62
CA ASP A 991 12.28 -39.32 53.46
C ASP A 991 11.60 -37.92 53.49
N PHE A 992 11.05 -37.41 52.40
CA PHE A 992 10.28 -36.17 52.40
C PHE A 992 8.95 -36.32 53.21
N GLN A 993 8.29 -37.44 53.10
CA GLN A 993 7.07 -37.74 53.84
C GLN A 993 7.30 -37.67 55.40
N LYS A 994 8.46 -38.08 55.89
CA LYS A 994 8.83 -37.89 57.29
C LYS A 994 8.87 -36.40 57.67
N ILE A 995 9.51 -35.56 56.80
CA ILE A 995 9.60 -34.11 57.04
C ILE A 995 8.21 -33.47 57.02
N TYR A 996 7.36 -33.84 56.07
CA TYR A 996 5.97 -33.38 55.98
C TYR A 996 5.16 -33.75 57.29
N GLN A 997 5.28 -34.99 57.72
CA GLN A 997 4.60 -35.45 58.92
C GLN A 997 5.10 -34.72 60.19
N MET A 998 6.39 -34.47 60.32
CA MET A 998 6.95 -33.69 61.40
C MET A 998 6.39 -32.28 61.48
N GLU A 999 6.30 -31.58 60.32
CA GLU A 999 5.74 -30.23 60.25
C GLU A 999 4.23 -30.24 60.53
N LEU A 1000 3.48 -31.24 60.02
CA LEU A 1000 2.07 -31.41 60.32
C LEU A 1000 1.83 -31.58 61.84
N THR A 1001 2.58 -32.51 62.53
CA THR A 1001 2.47 -32.74 63.97
C THR A 1001 2.82 -31.47 64.76
N LYS A 1002 3.80 -30.70 64.33
CA LYS A 1002 4.16 -29.44 64.98
C LYS A 1002 2.99 -28.46 64.95
N ILE A 1003 2.35 -28.27 63.81
CA ILE A 1003 1.23 -27.34 63.56
C ILE A 1003 -0.01 -27.81 64.35
N GLU A 1004 -0.26 -29.12 64.42
CA GLU A 1004 -1.36 -29.68 65.18
C GLU A 1004 -1.14 -29.48 66.72
N SER A 1005 0.12 -29.57 67.18
CA SER A 1005 0.45 -29.29 68.55
C SER A 1005 0.29 -27.81 68.93
N GLU A 1006 0.73 -26.89 68.07
CA GLU A 1006 0.56 -25.46 68.23
C GLU A 1006 -0.92 -25.05 68.26
N ASN A 1007 -1.77 -25.64 67.43
CA ASN A 1007 -3.22 -25.41 67.40
C ASN A 1007 -3.94 -25.98 68.64
N THR A 1008 -3.42 -27.05 69.28
CA THR A 1008 -3.98 -27.61 70.52
C THR A 1008 -3.58 -26.80 71.73
N GLU A 1009 -2.47 -26.05 71.78
CA GLU A 1009 -2.11 -25.12 72.83
C GLU A 1009 -2.95 -23.84 72.86
N TRP A 1010 -3.61 -23.50 71.76
CA TRP A 1010 -4.51 -22.34 71.66
C TRP A 1010 -5.99 -22.64 71.91
N GLN A 1011 -6.38 -23.91 72.05
CA GLN A 1011 -7.71 -24.34 72.53
C GLN A 1011 -7.70 -24.62 74.02
#